data_8e844343fa73ae8ab05cc4f265fbf62d
#
_entry.id   8e844343fa73ae8ab05cc4f265fbf62d
#
_cell.length_a   1.000
_cell.length_b   1.000
_cell.length_c   1.000
_cell.angle_alpha   90.00
_cell.angle_beta   90.00
_cell.angle_gamma   90.00
#
_symmetry.space_group_name_H-M   'P 1'
#
loop_
_entity.id
_entity.type
_entity.pdbx_description
1 polymer ?
#
loop_
_entity_poly.entity_id
_entity_poly.type
_entity_poly.pdbx_seq_one_letter_code
_entity_poly.pdbx_strand_id
1 'polypeptide(L)'
;MPLFPALTDPNSIPTGDMPGDKVHITDWHLAAAATLYPALREQLDPVLAAGRAVVAVYGGSGVGKSELGSLLGHALNADGIGAYILSGDNYPRRIPSVNDAERLRVFRHAGVRGLVDAGAYDASVRDALSSLQAAGTDADPAAAAEHPWLPTYLGAGSRALAAYLGTPNEIDFDEVNAIIAAFKGGADTLTLKRMGRTEADQWYDQVDVSGTRVLVIEWTHGNSDFVEGVDVPILLNSTPAQTLAHRRARARDGAVDSPFTTLVLGLEQAKLDAQAPKASLILSKEGELLTYDAYLQAMGRHLPRDGAMLNAYPDSLDGTLAGLAAFVQRPEVAGAFTSLYLLPSVFNSDLDRGFSVIDYGLNDLLAKPADLEALAAAGLDLKFDFILNHASVLSPQFQDILARGERSSYNDFFIDWNAFWAGHGEMTPEGYIQPRADLIEHMFFRKPGLPLLMVRLPDGSEKPFWNTFYQEVRYPRVDAQDLMAAGLQYASADELATRVNATIADGGRPGDADFTGFEAWRDAVVDLVESRRTYLGQMDLNIKSHLVWKFYADTLARLAGYGAEIVRLDAFAYAPKEPGEKNFLNDPGTWDLLDQVKALADRHGLKLLPEIHARYEEGIHETIAAKGFLTYDFFLPGLLIHAFETHSAERLLAWIGDIQAKGIKTVSMLGCHDGIPLLDLKGLLSDDEIESVIATVRGRGGYVKDLHGQKATYYQVNATYYSALGCDDASMLLARAIHLFMPGKPQVWYLDLFAGENNLAAVERAGSGGHKEINRTNLSADDLEAGLARPVVQRQIDLLRFRNTHPAFGWDAELTASGEGSVLTLEWSREGHTARLEADLATRAFRITADGTDLDSQD
;
A
#
# COMPACT_ATOMS: atom_id res chain seq x y z
N MET A 1 -12.26 -38.97 -18.43
CA MET A 1 -12.95 -37.93 -17.63
C MET A 1 -14.43 -38.02 -17.92
N PRO A 2 -15.30 -37.97 -16.91
CA PRO A 2 -16.74 -37.95 -17.08
C PRO A 2 -17.13 -36.72 -17.93
N LEU A 3 -17.99 -36.93 -18.95
CA LEU A 3 -18.51 -35.87 -19.77
C LEU A 3 -19.79 -35.32 -19.13
N PHE A 4 -20.02 -34.00 -19.26
CA PHE A 4 -21.28 -33.42 -18.82
C PHE A 4 -22.44 -34.01 -19.61
N PRO A 5 -23.49 -34.58 -18.96
CA PRO A 5 -24.58 -35.23 -19.63
C PRO A 5 -25.44 -34.22 -20.43
N ALA A 6 -25.93 -34.62 -21.57
CA ALA A 6 -26.80 -33.78 -22.39
C ALA A 6 -28.12 -33.48 -21.66
N LEU A 7 -28.48 -32.22 -21.59
CA LEU A 7 -29.74 -31.78 -21.01
C LEU A 7 -30.86 -31.96 -22.04
N THR A 8 -31.72 -32.94 -21.80
CA THR A 8 -32.83 -33.26 -22.73
C THR A 8 -34.12 -32.50 -22.39
N ASP A 9 -34.31 -32.14 -21.13
CA ASP A 9 -35.46 -31.35 -20.66
C ASP A 9 -34.98 -30.35 -19.58
N PRO A 10 -34.98 -29.03 -19.85
CA PRO A 10 -34.62 -28.01 -18.85
C PRO A 10 -35.49 -28.01 -17.57
N ASN A 11 -36.71 -28.57 -17.64
CA ASN A 11 -37.59 -28.66 -16.48
C ASN A 11 -37.32 -29.88 -15.59
N SER A 12 -36.47 -30.79 -16.00
CA SER A 12 -36.07 -31.99 -15.21
C SER A 12 -34.89 -31.75 -14.28
N ILE A 13 -34.37 -30.53 -14.20
CA ILE A 13 -33.18 -30.17 -13.40
C ILE A 13 -33.61 -30.04 -11.94
N PRO A 14 -32.86 -30.66 -10.99
CA PRO A 14 -33.07 -30.41 -9.57
C PRO A 14 -32.81 -28.93 -9.27
N THR A 15 -33.67 -28.30 -8.50
CA THR A 15 -33.49 -26.90 -8.07
C THR A 15 -33.10 -26.83 -6.61
N GLY A 16 -32.49 -25.71 -6.20
CA GLY A 16 -32.29 -25.38 -4.79
C GLY A 16 -33.62 -25.38 -4.04
N ASP A 17 -33.57 -25.62 -2.76
CA ASP A 17 -34.74 -25.84 -1.90
C ASP A 17 -35.30 -24.55 -1.27
N MET A 18 -34.84 -23.37 -1.70
CA MET A 18 -35.42 -22.08 -1.31
C MET A 18 -36.81 -21.90 -1.92
N PRO A 19 -37.86 -21.64 -1.12
CA PRO A 19 -39.21 -21.49 -1.64
C PRO A 19 -39.33 -20.35 -2.65
N GLY A 20 -39.92 -20.67 -3.82
CA GLY A 20 -40.13 -19.70 -4.89
C GLY A 20 -38.94 -19.36 -5.73
N ASP A 21 -37.79 -20.01 -5.55
CA ASP A 21 -36.64 -19.88 -6.39
C ASP A 21 -36.88 -20.47 -7.79
N LYS A 22 -36.48 -19.75 -8.82
CA LYS A 22 -36.57 -20.19 -10.22
C LYS A 22 -35.18 -20.14 -10.85
N VAL A 23 -34.78 -21.26 -11.39
CA VAL A 23 -33.50 -21.42 -12.10
C VAL A 23 -33.73 -21.05 -13.56
N HIS A 24 -32.87 -20.21 -14.12
CA HIS A 24 -32.94 -19.83 -15.56
C HIS A 24 -31.62 -20.23 -16.23
N ILE A 25 -31.62 -21.41 -16.84
CA ILE A 25 -30.45 -21.96 -17.53
C ILE A 25 -30.27 -21.26 -18.89
N THR A 26 -29.06 -20.76 -19.14
CA THR A 26 -28.59 -20.21 -20.41
C THR A 26 -27.48 -21.06 -21.00
N ASP A 27 -27.11 -20.78 -22.25
CA ASP A 27 -26.00 -21.46 -22.92
C ASP A 27 -24.68 -21.29 -22.15
N TRP A 28 -24.48 -20.12 -21.51
CA TRP A 28 -23.33 -19.87 -20.65
C TRP A 28 -23.27 -20.84 -19.46
N HIS A 29 -24.40 -21.07 -18.80
CA HIS A 29 -24.45 -21.99 -17.66
C HIS A 29 -24.16 -23.43 -18.08
N LEU A 30 -24.60 -23.83 -19.26
CA LEU A 30 -24.32 -25.18 -19.83
C LEU A 30 -22.82 -25.33 -20.14
N ALA A 31 -22.23 -24.34 -20.80
CA ALA A 31 -20.80 -24.34 -21.11
C ALA A 31 -19.94 -24.33 -19.85
N ALA A 32 -20.28 -23.48 -18.89
CA ALA A 32 -19.61 -23.38 -17.59
C ALA A 32 -19.70 -24.68 -16.80
N ALA A 33 -20.87 -25.34 -16.75
CA ALA A 33 -21.05 -26.64 -16.10
C ALA A 33 -20.26 -27.74 -16.80
N ALA A 34 -20.20 -27.73 -18.16
CA ALA A 34 -19.41 -28.68 -18.92
C ALA A 34 -17.90 -28.55 -18.67
N THR A 35 -17.41 -27.34 -18.45
CA THR A 35 -16.01 -27.07 -18.05
C THR A 35 -15.75 -27.51 -16.61
N LEU A 36 -16.68 -27.20 -15.69
CA LEU A 36 -16.50 -27.39 -14.26
C LEU A 36 -16.67 -28.87 -13.84
N TYR A 37 -17.59 -29.62 -14.44
CA TYR A 37 -17.97 -30.96 -13.98
C TYR A 37 -16.83 -31.98 -14.00
N PRO A 38 -16.00 -32.08 -15.05
CA PRO A 38 -14.85 -32.99 -15.04
C PRO A 38 -13.84 -32.68 -13.92
N ALA A 39 -13.56 -31.40 -13.68
CA ALA A 39 -12.65 -30.98 -12.61
C ALA A 39 -13.26 -31.22 -11.22
N LEU A 40 -14.57 -31.00 -11.06
CA LEU A 40 -15.29 -31.37 -9.85
C LEU A 40 -15.16 -32.87 -9.58
N ARG A 41 -15.37 -33.74 -10.57
CA ARG A 41 -15.29 -35.19 -10.41
C ARG A 41 -13.89 -35.65 -10.00
N GLU A 42 -12.83 -35.00 -10.50
CA GLU A 42 -11.45 -35.30 -10.11
C GLU A 42 -11.22 -35.06 -8.61
N GLN A 43 -11.77 -33.96 -8.07
CA GLN A 43 -11.68 -33.63 -6.64
C GLN A 43 -12.64 -34.44 -5.78
N LEU A 44 -13.82 -34.79 -6.31
CA LEU A 44 -14.91 -35.38 -5.56
C LEU A 44 -14.79 -36.91 -5.45
N ASP A 45 -14.30 -37.61 -6.48
CA ASP A 45 -14.25 -39.08 -6.51
C ASP A 45 -13.45 -39.69 -5.37
N PRO A 46 -12.29 -39.13 -4.93
CA PRO A 46 -11.58 -39.64 -3.74
C PRO A 46 -12.40 -39.51 -2.45
N VAL A 47 -13.15 -38.41 -2.29
CA VAL A 47 -14.01 -38.17 -1.12
C VAL A 47 -15.18 -39.18 -1.11
N LEU A 48 -15.79 -39.39 -2.27
CA LEU A 48 -16.88 -40.36 -2.43
C LEU A 48 -16.45 -41.82 -2.18
N ALA A 49 -15.18 -42.13 -2.37
CA ALA A 49 -14.63 -43.44 -2.00
C ALA A 49 -14.63 -43.66 -0.49
N ALA A 50 -14.53 -42.61 0.30
CA ALA A 50 -14.55 -42.65 1.77
C ALA A 50 -15.95 -42.49 2.37
N GLY A 51 -16.93 -41.90 1.64
CA GLY A 51 -18.27 -41.71 2.18
C GLY A 51 -19.13 -40.72 1.37
N ARG A 52 -19.96 -39.99 2.07
CA ARG A 52 -20.74 -38.87 1.52
C ARG A 52 -19.88 -37.59 1.44
N ALA A 53 -20.12 -36.74 0.46
CA ALA A 53 -19.37 -35.52 0.21
C ALA A 53 -20.25 -34.27 0.21
N VAL A 54 -19.65 -33.15 0.56
CA VAL A 54 -20.29 -31.82 0.54
C VAL A 54 -19.54 -30.91 -0.43
N VAL A 55 -20.27 -30.38 -1.41
CA VAL A 55 -19.77 -29.41 -2.39
C VAL A 55 -20.42 -28.06 -2.11
N ALA A 56 -19.63 -27.00 -1.99
CA ALA A 56 -20.18 -25.64 -1.87
C ALA A 56 -19.95 -24.86 -3.15
N VAL A 57 -21.02 -24.39 -3.80
CA VAL A 57 -20.98 -23.46 -4.93
C VAL A 57 -21.24 -22.06 -4.38
N TYR A 58 -20.20 -21.23 -4.30
CA TYR A 58 -20.29 -19.92 -3.67
C TYR A 58 -19.78 -18.80 -4.60
N GLY A 59 -20.16 -17.57 -4.28
CA GLY A 59 -19.85 -16.37 -5.09
C GLY A 59 -20.85 -15.26 -4.85
N GLY A 60 -20.64 -14.12 -5.50
CA GLY A 60 -21.47 -12.92 -5.35
C GLY A 60 -22.93 -13.10 -5.79
N SER A 61 -23.78 -12.11 -5.45
CA SER A 61 -25.17 -12.09 -5.90
C SER A 61 -25.26 -12.01 -7.43
N GLY A 62 -26.09 -12.86 -8.02
CA GLY A 62 -26.35 -12.87 -9.46
C GLY A 62 -25.26 -13.51 -10.33
N VAL A 63 -24.29 -14.24 -9.75
CA VAL A 63 -23.20 -14.87 -10.50
C VAL A 63 -23.62 -16.19 -11.20
N GLY A 64 -24.75 -16.80 -10.80
CA GLY A 64 -25.24 -18.07 -11.36
C GLY A 64 -25.07 -19.28 -10.45
N LYS A 65 -24.96 -19.09 -9.14
CA LYS A 65 -24.80 -20.19 -8.15
C LYS A 65 -25.90 -21.24 -8.22
N SER A 66 -27.15 -20.78 -8.20
CA SER A 66 -28.31 -21.68 -8.22
C SER A 66 -28.41 -22.44 -9.52
N GLU A 67 -28.14 -21.78 -10.66
CA GLU A 67 -28.10 -22.38 -11.98
C GLU A 67 -27.01 -23.47 -12.09
N LEU A 68 -25.78 -23.14 -11.67
CA LEU A 68 -24.65 -24.09 -11.71
C LEU A 68 -24.80 -25.21 -10.69
N GLY A 69 -25.26 -24.90 -9.46
CA GLY A 69 -25.58 -25.92 -8.46
C GLY A 69 -26.60 -26.96 -8.97
N SER A 70 -27.65 -26.46 -9.64
CA SER A 70 -28.67 -27.30 -10.27
C SER A 70 -28.12 -28.18 -11.40
N LEU A 71 -27.27 -27.63 -12.27
CA LEU A 71 -26.64 -28.38 -13.37
C LEU A 71 -25.65 -29.43 -12.87
N LEU A 72 -24.86 -29.10 -11.84
CA LEU A 72 -23.94 -30.07 -11.21
C LEU A 72 -24.73 -31.20 -10.54
N GLY A 73 -25.81 -30.88 -9.82
CA GLY A 73 -26.70 -31.87 -9.24
C GLY A 73 -27.35 -32.77 -10.30
N HIS A 74 -27.77 -32.19 -11.44
CA HIS A 74 -28.28 -32.98 -12.57
C HIS A 74 -27.24 -33.96 -13.10
N ALA A 75 -26.00 -33.48 -13.30
CA ALA A 75 -24.92 -34.32 -13.83
C ALA A 75 -24.54 -35.45 -12.87
N LEU A 76 -24.46 -35.17 -11.56
CA LEU A 76 -24.21 -36.16 -10.53
C LEU A 76 -25.33 -37.23 -10.48
N ASN A 77 -26.59 -36.81 -10.60
CA ASN A 77 -27.73 -37.74 -10.64
C ASN A 77 -27.73 -38.59 -11.91
N ALA A 78 -27.37 -38.03 -13.04
CA ALA A 78 -27.24 -38.76 -14.33
C ALA A 78 -26.12 -39.81 -14.27
N ASP A 79 -25.04 -39.52 -13.53
CA ASP A 79 -23.97 -40.49 -13.26
C ASP A 79 -24.32 -41.52 -12.15
N GLY A 80 -25.55 -41.47 -11.61
CA GLY A 80 -26.02 -42.40 -10.57
C GLY A 80 -25.44 -42.18 -9.19
N ILE A 81 -24.86 -40.99 -8.92
CA ILE A 81 -24.22 -40.67 -7.63
C ILE A 81 -25.26 -40.22 -6.60
N GLY A 82 -26.35 -39.62 -6.98
CA GLY A 82 -27.36 -39.05 -6.08
C GLY A 82 -26.91 -37.73 -5.46
N ALA A 83 -27.56 -36.63 -5.82
CA ALA A 83 -27.26 -35.30 -5.30
C ALA A 83 -28.52 -34.59 -4.80
N TYR A 84 -28.38 -33.88 -3.69
CA TYR A 84 -29.38 -32.93 -3.17
C TYR A 84 -28.83 -31.52 -3.17
N ILE A 85 -29.65 -30.51 -3.53
CA ILE A 85 -29.24 -29.11 -3.58
C ILE A 85 -29.85 -28.34 -2.42
N LEU A 86 -29.00 -27.93 -1.49
CA LEU A 86 -29.36 -27.13 -0.32
C LEU A 86 -29.12 -25.65 -0.62
N SER A 87 -30.12 -24.82 -0.50
CA SER A 87 -29.96 -23.39 -0.58
C SER A 87 -29.59 -22.79 0.77
N GLY A 88 -28.42 -22.16 0.85
CA GLY A 88 -27.97 -21.46 2.04
C GLY A 88 -28.80 -20.22 2.37
N ASP A 89 -29.56 -19.71 1.41
CA ASP A 89 -30.44 -18.57 1.58
C ASP A 89 -31.65 -18.84 2.50
N ASN A 90 -31.87 -20.10 2.89
CA ASN A 90 -32.82 -20.48 3.93
C ASN A 90 -32.32 -20.19 5.37
N TYR A 91 -31.00 -19.90 5.57
CA TYR A 91 -30.39 -19.87 6.91
C TYR A 91 -29.98 -18.51 7.47
N PRO A 92 -30.32 -17.34 6.89
CA PRO A 92 -30.32 -16.12 7.70
C PRO A 92 -31.22 -16.25 8.92
N ARG A 93 -30.89 -15.54 10.00
CA ARG A 93 -31.72 -15.52 11.22
C ARG A 93 -33.02 -14.76 11.03
N ARG A 94 -33.12 -13.94 9.97
CA ARG A 94 -34.26 -13.08 9.63
C ARG A 94 -34.65 -13.28 8.17
N ILE A 95 -35.93 -13.13 7.88
CA ILE A 95 -36.41 -13.11 6.49
C ILE A 95 -35.72 -11.98 5.69
N PRO A 96 -35.60 -12.10 4.36
CA PRO A 96 -34.80 -11.17 3.55
C PRO A 96 -35.08 -9.70 3.82
N SER A 97 -36.34 -9.28 3.84
CA SER A 97 -36.71 -7.86 4.03
C SER A 97 -36.36 -7.32 5.42
N VAL A 98 -36.46 -8.14 6.46
CA VAL A 98 -36.07 -7.78 7.83
C VAL A 98 -34.56 -7.80 7.98
N ASN A 99 -33.88 -8.70 7.28
CA ASN A 99 -32.41 -8.76 7.29
C ASN A 99 -31.80 -7.52 6.63
N ASP A 100 -32.35 -7.08 5.48
CA ASP A 100 -31.89 -5.85 4.82
C ASP A 100 -32.14 -4.60 5.67
N ALA A 101 -33.28 -4.53 6.36
CA ALA A 101 -33.56 -3.46 7.30
C ALA A 101 -32.59 -3.46 8.49
N GLU A 102 -32.19 -4.64 8.98
CA GLU A 102 -31.23 -4.77 10.08
C GLU A 102 -29.82 -4.36 9.64
N ARG A 103 -29.37 -4.77 8.45
CA ARG A 103 -28.10 -4.33 7.85
C ARG A 103 -28.03 -2.79 7.79
N LEU A 104 -29.09 -2.16 7.27
CA LEU A 104 -29.19 -0.70 7.20
C LEU A 104 -29.21 -0.06 8.59
N ARG A 105 -29.90 -0.66 9.56
CA ARG A 105 -29.93 -0.18 10.96
C ARG A 105 -28.55 -0.23 11.59
N VAL A 106 -27.80 -1.33 11.41
CA VAL A 106 -26.43 -1.48 11.93
C VAL A 106 -25.52 -0.40 11.35
N PHE A 107 -25.58 -0.19 10.04
CA PHE A 107 -24.81 0.84 9.36
C PHE A 107 -25.12 2.24 9.90
N ARG A 108 -26.40 2.63 9.93
CA ARG A 108 -26.83 3.96 10.35
C ARG A 108 -26.55 4.25 11.81
N HIS A 109 -26.81 3.27 12.69
CA HIS A 109 -26.56 3.43 14.12
C HIS A 109 -25.08 3.64 14.42
N ALA A 110 -24.22 2.82 13.83
CA ALA A 110 -22.78 2.96 14.01
C ALA A 110 -22.23 4.24 13.37
N GLY A 111 -22.76 4.65 12.22
CA GLY A 111 -22.41 5.91 11.57
C GLY A 111 -22.70 7.12 12.45
N VAL A 112 -23.90 7.19 13.03
CA VAL A 112 -24.27 8.26 13.99
C VAL A 112 -23.37 8.21 15.22
N ARG A 113 -23.11 7.01 15.76
CA ARG A 113 -22.22 6.86 16.91
C ARG A 113 -20.81 7.36 16.61
N GLY A 114 -20.27 7.05 15.43
CA GLY A 114 -18.96 7.54 15.01
C GLY A 114 -18.89 9.08 14.93
N LEU A 115 -19.97 9.74 14.48
CA LEU A 115 -20.05 11.21 14.50
C LEU A 115 -20.05 11.77 15.92
N VAL A 116 -20.77 11.12 16.84
CA VAL A 116 -20.82 11.52 18.26
C VAL A 116 -19.44 11.37 18.90
N ASP A 117 -18.78 10.24 18.68
CA ASP A 117 -17.47 9.94 19.24
C ASP A 117 -16.38 10.87 18.68
N ALA A 118 -16.54 11.33 17.44
CA ALA A 118 -15.66 12.32 16.80
C ALA A 118 -16.02 13.79 17.17
N GLY A 119 -17.03 14.03 18.00
CA GLY A 119 -17.47 15.40 18.32
C GLY A 119 -18.08 16.17 17.13
N ALA A 120 -18.42 15.47 16.05
CA ALA A 120 -18.92 16.04 14.80
C ALA A 120 -20.45 16.00 14.67
N TYR A 121 -21.20 15.69 15.73
CA TYR A 121 -22.66 15.55 15.72
C TYR A 121 -23.34 16.71 16.41
N ASP A 122 -23.98 17.58 15.65
CA ASP A 122 -24.80 18.70 16.12
C ASP A 122 -26.19 18.73 15.47
N ALA A 123 -26.96 19.77 15.73
CA ALA A 123 -28.31 19.92 15.19
C ALA A 123 -28.33 20.06 13.66
N SER A 124 -27.32 20.73 13.07
CA SER A 124 -27.20 20.92 11.62
C SER A 124 -26.86 19.59 10.92
N VAL A 125 -25.90 18.86 11.46
CA VAL A 125 -25.50 17.53 10.98
C VAL A 125 -26.66 16.55 11.08
N ARG A 126 -27.41 16.56 12.20
CA ARG A 126 -28.61 15.73 12.39
C ARG A 126 -29.64 15.98 11.29
N ASP A 127 -29.94 17.24 11.00
CA ASP A 127 -31.01 17.62 10.05
C ASP A 127 -30.56 17.29 8.60
N ALA A 128 -29.29 17.52 8.25
CA ALA A 128 -28.71 17.12 6.98
C ALA A 128 -28.70 15.59 6.81
N LEU A 129 -28.24 14.85 7.82
CA LEU A 129 -28.24 13.39 7.81
C LEU A 129 -29.65 12.81 7.68
N SER A 130 -30.64 13.39 8.37
CA SER A 130 -32.04 12.97 8.24
C SER A 130 -32.54 13.12 6.82
N SER A 131 -32.14 14.18 6.12
CA SER A 131 -32.50 14.42 4.71
C SER A 131 -31.86 13.38 3.80
N LEU A 132 -30.56 13.08 3.98
CA LEU A 132 -29.86 12.04 3.22
C LEU A 132 -30.47 10.65 3.46
N GLN A 133 -30.83 10.33 4.71
CA GLN A 133 -31.48 9.07 5.07
C GLN A 133 -32.87 8.92 4.45
N ALA A 134 -33.65 10.02 4.41
CA ALA A 134 -34.95 10.03 3.75
C ALA A 134 -34.83 9.85 2.23
N ALA A 135 -33.78 10.40 1.62
CA ALA A 135 -33.47 10.23 0.20
C ALA A 135 -32.82 8.87 -0.14
N GLY A 136 -32.35 8.11 0.86
CA GLY A 136 -31.57 6.86 0.66
C GLY A 136 -30.18 7.07 0.09
N THR A 137 -29.61 8.26 0.29
CA THR A 137 -28.28 8.66 -0.20
C THR A 137 -27.23 8.80 0.91
N ASP A 138 -27.58 8.46 2.14
CA ASP A 138 -26.70 8.54 3.30
C ASP A 138 -25.51 7.55 3.26
N ALA A 139 -25.52 6.58 2.32
CA ALA A 139 -24.39 5.69 2.04
C ALA A 139 -23.60 6.10 0.78
N ASP A 140 -23.89 7.24 0.16
CA ASP A 140 -23.24 7.72 -1.06
C ASP A 140 -21.99 8.53 -0.72
N PRO A 141 -20.76 8.04 -1.05
CA PRO A 141 -19.54 8.79 -0.83
C PRO A 141 -19.48 10.14 -1.58
N ALA A 142 -20.22 10.28 -2.70
CA ALA A 142 -20.25 11.50 -3.48
C ALA A 142 -20.86 12.67 -2.70
N ALA A 143 -21.78 12.40 -1.78
CA ALA A 143 -22.38 13.43 -0.92
C ALA A 143 -21.39 14.03 0.11
N ALA A 144 -20.21 13.46 0.27
CA ALA A 144 -19.16 14.03 1.12
C ALA A 144 -18.66 15.40 0.61
N ALA A 145 -18.83 15.70 -0.68
CA ALA A 145 -18.51 17.03 -1.24
C ALA A 145 -19.34 18.16 -0.61
N GLU A 146 -20.57 17.86 -0.21
CA GLU A 146 -21.49 18.82 0.43
C GLU A 146 -21.54 18.66 1.95
N HIS A 147 -21.06 17.53 2.48
CA HIS A 147 -21.16 17.13 3.89
C HIS A 147 -19.81 16.64 4.42
N PRO A 148 -18.91 17.53 4.89
CA PRO A 148 -17.56 17.18 5.35
C PRO A 148 -17.51 16.15 6.48
N TRP A 149 -18.55 16.00 7.25
CA TRP A 149 -18.70 15.00 8.33
C TRP A 149 -19.06 13.60 7.81
N LEU A 150 -19.54 13.48 6.57
CA LEU A 150 -20.07 12.22 6.01
C LEU A 150 -19.01 11.09 5.94
N PRO A 151 -17.73 11.33 5.65
CA PRO A 151 -16.71 10.27 5.68
C PRO A 151 -16.58 9.58 7.04
N THR A 152 -16.69 10.32 8.15
CA THR A 152 -16.71 9.75 9.51
C THR A 152 -17.94 8.85 9.73
N TYR A 153 -19.10 9.28 9.29
CA TYR A 153 -20.35 8.48 9.32
C TYR A 153 -20.21 7.21 8.49
N LEU A 154 -19.75 7.33 7.23
CA LEU A 154 -19.56 6.21 6.31
C LEU A 154 -18.52 5.21 6.84
N GLY A 155 -17.40 5.69 7.35
CA GLY A 155 -16.34 4.85 7.89
C GLY A 155 -16.79 4.02 9.09
N ALA A 156 -17.44 4.65 10.07
CA ALA A 156 -17.98 3.96 11.25
C ALA A 156 -19.10 2.98 10.88
N GLY A 157 -20.03 3.41 10.02
CA GLY A 157 -21.12 2.56 9.53
C GLY A 157 -20.63 1.34 8.76
N SER A 158 -19.67 1.53 7.85
CA SER A 158 -19.09 0.44 7.04
C SER A 158 -18.34 -0.59 7.88
N ARG A 159 -17.54 -0.15 8.85
CA ARG A 159 -16.84 -1.07 9.78
C ARG A 159 -17.83 -1.93 10.57
N ALA A 160 -18.88 -1.33 11.13
CA ALA A 160 -19.87 -2.07 11.88
C ALA A 160 -20.66 -3.05 11.00
N LEU A 161 -21.02 -2.64 9.79
CA LEU A 161 -21.70 -3.49 8.83
C LEU A 161 -20.80 -4.65 8.38
N ALA A 162 -19.52 -4.42 8.12
CA ALA A 162 -18.55 -5.46 7.79
C ALA A 162 -18.38 -6.50 8.90
N ALA A 163 -18.42 -6.04 10.17
CA ALA A 163 -18.37 -6.91 11.34
C ALA A 163 -19.68 -7.68 11.60
N TYR A 164 -20.79 -7.25 11.02
CA TYR A 164 -22.11 -7.92 11.15
C TYR A 164 -22.35 -8.89 9.97
N LEU A 165 -22.09 -8.45 8.75
CA LEU A 165 -22.43 -9.12 7.51
C LEU A 165 -21.76 -10.50 7.40
N GLY A 166 -22.53 -11.54 7.09
CA GLY A 166 -22.01 -12.90 6.92
C GLY A 166 -21.38 -13.50 8.20
N THR A 167 -21.82 -13.07 9.38
CA THR A 167 -21.38 -13.60 10.68
C THR A 167 -22.50 -14.34 11.40
N PRO A 168 -22.22 -15.07 12.51
CA PRO A 168 -23.26 -15.73 13.32
C PRO A 168 -24.36 -14.78 13.87
N ASN A 169 -24.14 -13.48 13.89
CA ASN A 169 -25.18 -12.51 14.27
C ASN A 169 -26.26 -12.35 13.19
N GLU A 170 -25.91 -12.60 11.95
CA GLU A 170 -26.81 -12.52 10.79
C GLU A 170 -27.33 -13.89 10.36
N ILE A 171 -26.48 -14.91 10.42
CA ILE A 171 -26.67 -16.21 9.81
C ILE A 171 -26.61 -17.31 10.87
N ASP A 172 -27.43 -18.35 10.70
CA ASP A 172 -27.43 -19.53 11.56
C ASP A 172 -26.48 -20.62 11.02
N PHE A 173 -25.17 -20.41 11.22
CA PHE A 173 -24.16 -21.36 10.82
C PHE A 173 -24.21 -22.65 11.64
N ASP A 174 -24.67 -22.59 12.89
CA ASP A 174 -24.78 -23.78 13.75
C ASP A 174 -25.77 -24.79 13.16
N GLU A 175 -26.91 -24.31 12.62
CA GLU A 175 -27.87 -25.15 11.95
C GLU A 175 -27.32 -25.77 10.65
N VAL A 176 -26.62 -24.97 9.82
CA VAL A 176 -25.99 -25.48 8.59
C VAL A 176 -24.93 -26.53 8.91
N ASN A 177 -24.07 -26.30 9.90
CA ASN A 177 -23.04 -27.24 10.32
C ASN A 177 -23.63 -28.55 10.90
N ALA A 178 -24.75 -28.44 11.64
CA ALA A 178 -25.46 -29.63 12.13
C ALA A 178 -26.04 -30.47 10.97
N ILE A 179 -26.56 -29.80 9.91
CA ILE A 179 -27.07 -30.49 8.70
C ILE A 179 -25.90 -31.21 7.98
N ILE A 180 -24.79 -30.52 7.79
CA ILE A 180 -23.59 -31.10 7.14
C ILE A 180 -23.09 -32.30 7.93
N ALA A 181 -22.98 -32.16 9.26
CA ALA A 181 -22.53 -33.24 10.13
C ALA A 181 -23.48 -34.45 10.10
N ALA A 182 -24.80 -34.23 10.16
CA ALA A 182 -25.80 -35.29 10.05
C ALA A 182 -25.73 -36.01 8.70
N PHE A 183 -25.61 -35.25 7.59
CA PHE A 183 -25.48 -35.81 6.25
C PHE A 183 -24.22 -36.69 6.14
N LYS A 184 -23.05 -36.16 6.51
CA LYS A 184 -21.77 -36.91 6.50
C LYS A 184 -21.79 -38.10 7.45
N GLY A 185 -22.52 -38.00 8.55
CA GLY A 185 -22.75 -39.06 9.50
C GLY A 185 -23.67 -40.19 9.00
N GLY A 186 -24.21 -40.07 7.80
CA GLY A 186 -25.01 -41.12 7.16
C GLY A 186 -26.51 -41.09 7.50
N ALA A 187 -27.06 -39.96 7.96
CA ALA A 187 -28.49 -39.81 8.20
C ALA A 187 -29.30 -40.10 6.92
N ASP A 188 -30.37 -40.86 7.04
CA ASP A 188 -31.30 -41.18 5.94
C ASP A 188 -32.28 -40.02 5.70
N THR A 189 -32.52 -39.19 6.68
CA THR A 189 -33.45 -38.04 6.61
C THR A 189 -32.83 -36.81 7.25
N LEU A 190 -32.99 -35.67 6.61
CA LEU A 190 -32.60 -34.36 7.14
C LEU A 190 -33.83 -33.51 7.41
N THR A 191 -33.81 -32.75 8.48
CA THR A 191 -34.82 -31.74 8.79
C THR A 191 -34.27 -30.40 8.31
N LEU A 192 -34.83 -29.85 7.23
CA LEU A 192 -34.36 -28.71 6.52
C LEU A 192 -35.31 -27.50 6.64
N LYS A 193 -34.76 -26.34 7.03
CA LYS A 193 -35.49 -25.10 7.09
C LYS A 193 -35.92 -24.62 5.72
N ARG A 194 -37.11 -24.02 5.67
CA ARG A 194 -37.64 -23.30 4.52
C ARG A 194 -37.97 -21.87 4.95
N MET A 195 -37.43 -20.92 4.21
CA MET A 195 -37.64 -19.51 4.50
C MET A 195 -38.38 -18.87 3.34
N GLY A 196 -39.64 -18.44 3.59
CA GLY A 196 -40.41 -17.65 2.67
C GLY A 196 -40.10 -16.14 2.78
N ARG A 197 -41.01 -15.33 2.29
CA ARG A 197 -40.87 -13.88 2.24
C ARG A 197 -41.49 -13.16 3.44
N THR A 198 -42.31 -13.82 4.21
CA THR A 198 -42.94 -13.30 5.43
C THR A 198 -42.54 -14.17 6.65
N GLU A 199 -42.61 -13.62 7.84
CA GLU A 199 -42.29 -14.39 9.07
C GLU A 199 -43.21 -15.57 9.28
N ALA A 200 -44.41 -15.55 8.74
CA ALA A 200 -45.37 -16.65 8.77
C ALA A 200 -45.01 -17.79 7.80
N ASP A 201 -44.10 -17.53 6.84
CA ASP A 201 -43.69 -18.48 5.81
C ASP A 201 -42.38 -19.20 6.17
N GLN A 202 -42.15 -19.49 7.43
CA GLN A 202 -41.03 -20.29 7.90
C GLN A 202 -41.52 -21.65 8.41
N TRP A 203 -40.94 -22.75 7.84
CA TRP A 203 -41.28 -24.11 8.25
C TRP A 203 -40.08 -25.02 8.07
N TYR A 204 -40.26 -26.30 8.48
CA TYR A 204 -39.24 -27.35 8.32
C TYR A 204 -39.84 -28.54 7.56
N ASP A 205 -39.08 -29.05 6.60
CA ASP A 205 -39.39 -30.24 5.84
C ASP A 205 -38.48 -31.41 6.26
N GLN A 206 -39.06 -32.61 6.30
CA GLN A 206 -38.31 -33.85 6.42
C GLN A 206 -37.95 -34.33 5.00
N VAL A 207 -36.66 -34.35 4.69
CA VAL A 207 -36.16 -34.70 3.36
C VAL A 207 -35.41 -36.02 3.42
N ASP A 208 -35.86 -37.00 2.61
CA ASP A 208 -35.16 -38.30 2.44
C ASP A 208 -33.88 -38.07 1.62
N VAL A 209 -32.74 -38.39 2.23
CA VAL A 209 -31.41 -38.31 1.63
C VAL A 209 -30.71 -39.67 1.66
N SER A 210 -31.46 -40.77 1.87
CA SER A 210 -30.91 -42.14 1.93
C SER A 210 -30.16 -42.55 0.65
N GLY A 211 -30.68 -42.09 -0.51
CA GLY A 211 -30.04 -42.27 -1.82
C GLY A 211 -29.05 -41.21 -2.23
N THR A 212 -28.80 -40.18 -1.37
CA THR A 212 -27.96 -39.03 -1.67
C THR A 212 -26.53 -39.26 -1.20
N ARG A 213 -25.57 -39.09 -2.09
CA ARG A 213 -24.13 -39.17 -1.78
C ARG A 213 -23.43 -37.80 -1.77
N VAL A 214 -24.00 -36.82 -2.45
CA VAL A 214 -23.44 -35.47 -2.53
C VAL A 214 -24.48 -34.45 -2.08
N LEU A 215 -24.15 -33.66 -1.10
CA LEU A 215 -24.87 -32.46 -0.71
C LEU A 215 -24.24 -31.25 -1.44
N VAL A 216 -24.97 -30.61 -2.34
CA VAL A 216 -24.52 -29.40 -3.03
C VAL A 216 -25.14 -28.21 -2.33
N ILE A 217 -24.31 -27.38 -1.67
CA ILE A 217 -24.73 -26.13 -1.01
C ILE A 217 -24.51 -24.98 -1.97
N GLU A 218 -25.58 -24.32 -2.41
CA GLU A 218 -25.48 -23.12 -3.22
C GLU A 218 -25.70 -21.91 -2.31
N TRP A 219 -24.66 -21.07 -2.14
CA TRP A 219 -24.71 -20.00 -1.16
C TRP A 219 -23.58 -18.99 -1.29
N THR A 220 -23.83 -17.69 -1.01
CA THR A 220 -22.77 -16.67 -0.96
C THR A 220 -21.73 -16.96 0.14
N HIS A 221 -22.16 -17.52 1.27
CA HIS A 221 -21.31 -17.81 2.43
C HIS A 221 -20.85 -19.27 2.50
N GLY A 222 -20.98 -20.05 1.42
CA GLY A 222 -20.73 -21.51 1.41
C GLY A 222 -19.31 -21.95 1.72
N ASN A 223 -18.32 -21.02 1.70
CA ASN A 223 -16.93 -21.27 2.09
C ASN A 223 -16.45 -20.32 3.19
N SER A 224 -17.38 -19.79 4.00
CA SER A 224 -17.08 -18.96 5.17
C SER A 224 -16.29 -19.74 6.22
N ASP A 225 -15.48 -19.04 7.03
CA ASP A 225 -14.76 -19.65 8.17
C ASP A 225 -15.71 -20.22 9.24
N PHE A 226 -16.98 -19.87 9.18
CA PHE A 226 -18.02 -20.39 10.08
C PHE A 226 -18.69 -21.67 9.55
N VAL A 227 -18.39 -22.11 8.32
CA VAL A 227 -18.95 -23.34 7.72
C VAL A 227 -17.92 -24.45 7.83
N GLU A 228 -18.35 -25.57 8.41
CA GLU A 228 -17.51 -26.74 8.63
C GLU A 228 -17.92 -27.92 7.74
N GLY A 229 -16.95 -28.75 7.35
CA GLY A 229 -17.20 -30.01 6.69
C GLY A 229 -17.47 -29.95 5.19
N VAL A 230 -17.24 -28.83 4.53
CA VAL A 230 -17.24 -28.72 3.06
C VAL A 230 -15.98 -29.41 2.50
N ASP A 231 -16.14 -30.30 1.52
CA ASP A 231 -15.05 -31.06 0.92
C ASP A 231 -14.52 -30.41 -0.36
N VAL A 232 -15.41 -29.86 -1.20
CA VAL A 232 -15.03 -29.21 -2.46
C VAL A 232 -15.72 -27.84 -2.58
N PRO A 233 -15.08 -26.76 -2.12
CA PRO A 233 -15.57 -25.41 -2.33
C PRO A 233 -15.24 -24.89 -3.73
N ILE A 234 -16.26 -24.40 -4.46
CA ILE A 234 -16.19 -23.89 -5.81
C ILE A 234 -16.54 -22.41 -5.82
N LEU A 235 -15.57 -21.54 -6.12
CA LEU A 235 -15.78 -20.11 -6.27
C LEU A 235 -16.23 -19.78 -7.69
N LEU A 236 -17.39 -19.12 -7.82
CA LEU A 236 -17.80 -18.47 -9.06
C LEU A 236 -17.34 -17.02 -9.02
N ASN A 237 -16.26 -16.73 -9.76
CA ASN A 237 -15.63 -15.44 -9.76
C ASN A 237 -16.38 -14.43 -10.63
N SER A 238 -16.80 -13.32 -10.03
CA SER A 238 -17.32 -12.14 -10.71
C SER A 238 -17.32 -10.93 -9.81
N THR A 239 -17.21 -9.74 -10.37
CA THR A 239 -17.36 -8.50 -9.63
C THR A 239 -18.84 -8.07 -9.55
N PRO A 240 -19.23 -7.22 -8.59
CA PRO A 240 -20.56 -6.63 -8.52
C PRO A 240 -20.96 -5.89 -9.81
N ALA A 241 -20.00 -5.27 -10.51
CA ALA A 241 -20.23 -4.59 -11.79
C ALA A 241 -20.60 -5.59 -12.91
N GLN A 242 -19.87 -6.71 -13.00
CA GLN A 242 -20.13 -7.76 -14.02
C GLN A 242 -21.51 -8.43 -13.85
N THR A 243 -22.03 -8.50 -12.62
CA THR A 243 -23.34 -9.12 -12.34
C THR A 243 -24.51 -8.14 -12.32
N LEU A 244 -24.27 -6.83 -12.49
CA LEU A 244 -25.29 -5.79 -12.40
C LEU A 244 -26.47 -6.02 -13.36
N ALA A 245 -26.19 -6.33 -14.63
CA ALA A 245 -27.23 -6.57 -15.65
C ALA A 245 -28.13 -7.76 -15.26
N HIS A 246 -27.54 -8.84 -14.74
CA HIS A 246 -28.26 -10.03 -14.30
C HIS A 246 -29.12 -9.73 -13.04
N ARG A 247 -28.59 -8.99 -12.08
CA ARG A 247 -29.34 -8.56 -10.88
C ARG A 247 -30.53 -7.67 -11.24
N ARG A 248 -30.35 -6.73 -12.18
CA ARG A 248 -31.44 -5.89 -12.71
C ARG A 248 -32.53 -6.73 -13.37
N ALA A 249 -32.17 -7.75 -14.14
CA ALA A 249 -33.12 -8.64 -14.81
C ALA A 249 -33.94 -9.49 -13.82
N ARG A 250 -33.34 -9.90 -12.69
CA ARG A 250 -34.01 -10.68 -11.64
C ARG A 250 -34.99 -9.87 -10.81
N ALA A 251 -34.86 -8.53 -10.73
CA ALA A 251 -35.74 -7.59 -10.03
C ALA A 251 -36.12 -8.01 -8.57
N ARG A 252 -35.29 -8.79 -7.89
CA ARG A 252 -35.54 -9.34 -6.55
C ARG A 252 -35.15 -8.38 -5.42
N ASP A 253 -34.15 -7.54 -5.64
CA ASP A 253 -33.37 -6.88 -4.62
C ASP A 253 -33.70 -5.38 -4.47
N GLY A 254 -34.93 -4.96 -4.70
CA GLY A 254 -35.35 -3.55 -4.53
C GLY A 254 -34.57 -2.61 -5.47
N ALA A 255 -34.05 -1.51 -4.96
CA ALA A 255 -33.20 -0.58 -5.71
C ALA A 255 -31.78 -1.20 -5.88
N VAL A 256 -31.59 -1.98 -6.93
CA VAL A 256 -30.37 -2.75 -7.25
C VAL A 256 -29.11 -1.88 -7.30
N ASP A 257 -29.28 -0.57 -7.47
CA ASP A 257 -28.22 0.42 -7.67
C ASP A 257 -28.17 1.46 -6.53
N SER A 258 -28.83 1.21 -5.38
CA SER A 258 -28.72 2.17 -4.27
C SER A 258 -27.28 2.22 -3.74
N PRO A 259 -26.83 3.38 -3.23
CA PRO A 259 -25.53 3.51 -2.60
C PRO A 259 -25.32 2.49 -1.47
N PHE A 260 -26.35 2.22 -0.68
CA PHE A 260 -26.27 1.22 0.38
C PHE A 260 -26.12 -0.21 -0.17
N THR A 261 -26.88 -0.57 -1.21
CA THR A 261 -26.71 -1.89 -1.89
C THR A 261 -25.31 -2.03 -2.45
N THR A 262 -24.77 -0.98 -3.06
CA THR A 262 -23.38 -0.97 -3.58
C THR A 262 -22.37 -1.21 -2.46
N LEU A 263 -22.54 -0.57 -1.30
CA LEU A 263 -21.70 -0.79 -0.11
C LEU A 263 -21.79 -2.24 0.36
N VAL A 264 -22.99 -2.80 0.53
CA VAL A 264 -23.18 -4.20 0.95
C VAL A 264 -22.47 -5.16 0.01
N LEU A 265 -22.65 -5.01 -1.30
CA LEU A 265 -22.02 -5.87 -2.31
C LEU A 265 -20.48 -5.75 -2.31
N GLY A 266 -19.95 -4.55 -2.05
CA GLY A 266 -18.50 -4.34 -1.90
C GLY A 266 -17.94 -5.08 -0.67
N LEU A 267 -18.65 -5.06 0.45
CA LEU A 267 -18.27 -5.78 1.65
C LEU A 267 -18.40 -7.31 1.49
N GLU A 268 -19.44 -7.78 0.81
CA GLU A 268 -19.60 -9.21 0.46
C GLU A 268 -18.46 -9.68 -0.46
N GLN A 269 -18.11 -8.86 -1.46
CA GLN A 269 -16.98 -9.18 -2.36
C GLN A 269 -15.67 -9.31 -1.57
N ALA A 270 -15.38 -8.39 -0.65
CA ALA A 270 -14.17 -8.48 0.17
C ALA A 270 -14.10 -9.78 0.99
N LYS A 271 -15.26 -10.28 1.48
CA LYS A 271 -15.32 -11.58 2.18
C LYS A 271 -15.11 -12.77 1.23
N LEU A 272 -15.67 -12.72 0.03
CA LEU A 272 -15.45 -13.76 -1.00
C LEU A 272 -13.98 -13.82 -1.41
N ASP A 273 -13.35 -12.67 -1.57
CA ASP A 273 -11.93 -12.58 -1.90
C ASP A 273 -11.03 -13.19 -0.80
N ALA A 274 -11.39 -12.97 0.47
CA ALA A 274 -10.69 -13.59 1.60
C ALA A 274 -10.86 -15.12 1.66
N GLN A 275 -11.94 -15.65 1.05
CA GLN A 275 -12.22 -17.08 0.98
C GLN A 275 -11.63 -17.76 -0.26
N ALA A 276 -11.26 -17.00 -1.29
CA ALA A 276 -10.74 -17.52 -2.55
C ALA A 276 -9.51 -18.43 -2.42
N PRO A 277 -8.54 -18.18 -1.50
CA PRO A 277 -7.41 -19.11 -1.29
C PRO A 277 -7.82 -20.52 -0.86
N LYS A 278 -9.01 -20.67 -0.27
CA LYS A 278 -9.55 -21.95 0.19
C LYS A 278 -10.39 -22.66 -0.88
N ALA A 279 -10.62 -22.05 -2.05
CA ALA A 279 -11.38 -22.67 -3.12
C ALA A 279 -10.61 -23.84 -3.72
N SER A 280 -11.27 -24.99 -3.89
CA SER A 280 -10.71 -26.11 -4.66
C SER A 280 -10.78 -25.85 -6.15
N LEU A 281 -11.81 -25.14 -6.60
CA LEU A 281 -12.02 -24.76 -8.00
C LEU A 281 -12.48 -23.30 -8.07
N ILE A 282 -11.95 -22.54 -9.03
CA ILE A 282 -12.35 -21.17 -9.31
C ILE A 282 -12.80 -21.09 -10.77
N LEU A 283 -14.03 -20.68 -10.99
CA LEU A 283 -14.59 -20.51 -12.34
C LEU A 283 -14.75 -19.01 -12.64
N SER A 284 -14.17 -18.57 -13.75
CA SER A 284 -14.31 -17.18 -14.22
C SER A 284 -15.71 -16.88 -14.76
N LYS A 285 -16.02 -15.58 -14.95
CA LYS A 285 -17.26 -15.14 -15.59
C LYS A 285 -17.36 -15.58 -17.05
N GLU A 286 -16.23 -15.84 -17.68
CA GLU A 286 -16.09 -16.35 -19.04
C GLU A 286 -16.30 -17.86 -19.12
N GLY A 287 -16.40 -18.57 -17.99
CA GLY A 287 -16.58 -20.00 -17.89
C GLY A 287 -15.29 -20.81 -17.95
N GLU A 288 -14.16 -20.17 -17.63
CA GLU A 288 -12.83 -20.80 -17.60
C GLU A 288 -12.44 -21.17 -16.17
N LEU A 289 -11.75 -22.30 -16.00
CA LEU A 289 -11.13 -22.65 -14.71
C LEU A 289 -9.85 -21.82 -14.51
N LEU A 290 -9.79 -21.12 -13.39
CA LEU A 290 -8.66 -20.30 -13.01
C LEU A 290 -7.81 -21.01 -11.95
N THR A 291 -6.48 -20.87 -12.08
CA THR A 291 -5.60 -21.03 -10.92
C THR A 291 -5.83 -19.86 -9.97
N TYR A 292 -5.36 -19.98 -8.71
CA TYR A 292 -5.46 -18.87 -7.76
C TYR A 292 -4.73 -17.61 -8.24
N ASP A 293 -3.57 -17.76 -8.88
CA ASP A 293 -2.83 -16.63 -9.47
C ASP A 293 -3.59 -15.97 -10.62
N ALA A 294 -4.18 -16.76 -11.52
CA ALA A 294 -5.03 -16.24 -12.59
C ALA A 294 -6.27 -15.50 -12.03
N TYR A 295 -6.85 -16.00 -10.93
CA TYR A 295 -7.90 -15.29 -10.20
C TYR A 295 -7.41 -13.95 -9.64
N LEU A 296 -6.25 -13.92 -8.98
CA LEU A 296 -5.66 -12.68 -8.47
C LEU A 296 -5.40 -11.66 -9.59
N GLN A 297 -4.91 -12.13 -10.74
CA GLN A 297 -4.76 -11.28 -11.93
C GLN A 297 -6.09 -10.73 -12.42
N ALA A 298 -7.10 -11.59 -12.57
CA ALA A 298 -8.44 -11.20 -13.02
C ALA A 298 -9.10 -10.18 -12.09
N MET A 299 -8.79 -10.25 -10.79
CA MET A 299 -9.27 -9.30 -9.77
C MET A 299 -8.39 -8.05 -9.64
N GLY A 300 -7.33 -7.92 -10.44
CA GLY A 300 -6.34 -6.85 -10.29
C GLY A 300 -5.56 -6.92 -8.98
N ARG A 301 -5.49 -8.09 -8.37
CA ARG A 301 -4.86 -8.33 -7.05
C ARG A 301 -3.64 -9.23 -7.12
N HIS A 302 -3.12 -9.48 -8.33
CA HIS A 302 -1.86 -10.22 -8.49
C HIS A 302 -0.72 -9.52 -7.74
N LEU A 303 0.20 -10.29 -7.22
CA LEU A 303 1.45 -9.72 -6.70
C LEU A 303 2.29 -9.22 -7.88
N PRO A 304 3.09 -8.15 -7.68
CA PRO A 304 4.02 -7.73 -8.72
C PRO A 304 5.02 -8.87 -9.00
N ARG A 305 5.64 -8.87 -10.18
CA ARG A 305 6.68 -9.86 -10.48
C ARG A 305 7.75 -9.86 -9.39
N ASP A 306 8.14 -11.01 -8.93
CA ASP A 306 9.08 -11.21 -7.82
C ASP A 306 10.55 -10.99 -8.19
N GLY A 307 10.86 -10.82 -9.48
CA GLY A 307 12.21 -10.54 -9.97
C GLY A 307 12.76 -9.18 -9.50
N ALA A 308 14.05 -9.00 -9.72
CA ALA A 308 14.81 -7.85 -9.24
C ALA A 308 14.33 -6.52 -9.82
N MET A 309 14.31 -5.48 -8.98
CA MET A 309 13.92 -4.11 -9.29
C MET A 309 15.13 -3.18 -9.17
N LEU A 310 15.43 -2.43 -10.23
CA LEU A 310 16.44 -1.36 -10.18
C LEU A 310 15.80 -0.13 -9.49
N ASN A 311 16.52 0.47 -8.53
CA ASN A 311 16.14 1.72 -7.85
C ASN A 311 17.09 2.84 -8.28
N ALA A 312 16.55 3.91 -8.88
CA ALA A 312 17.34 5.02 -9.40
C ALA A 312 16.54 6.32 -9.48
N TYR A 313 17.22 7.46 -9.43
CA TYR A 313 16.68 8.71 -9.93
C TYR A 313 16.67 8.71 -11.46
N PRO A 314 15.82 9.49 -12.14
CA PRO A 314 15.83 9.56 -13.61
C PRO A 314 17.17 10.04 -14.17
N ASP A 315 17.94 10.83 -13.40
CA ASP A 315 19.25 11.37 -13.79
C ASP A 315 20.44 10.54 -13.26
N SER A 316 20.20 9.43 -12.58
CA SER A 316 21.26 8.62 -11.96
C SER A 316 22.23 8.02 -12.98
N LEU A 317 21.72 7.61 -14.15
CA LEU A 317 22.45 6.92 -15.19
C LEU A 317 22.30 7.69 -16.50
N ASP A 318 23.38 8.32 -16.93
CA ASP A 318 23.47 9.16 -18.13
C ASP A 318 22.50 10.36 -18.15
N GLY A 319 22.24 10.94 -16.96
CA GLY A 319 21.68 12.28 -16.79
C GLY A 319 20.20 12.46 -17.03
N THR A 320 19.49 11.48 -17.61
CA THR A 320 18.05 11.54 -17.91
C THR A 320 17.37 10.18 -17.86
N LEU A 321 16.04 10.17 -17.82
CA LEU A 321 15.25 8.93 -17.91
C LEU A 321 15.48 8.18 -19.24
N ALA A 322 15.76 8.91 -20.33
CA ALA A 322 16.12 8.30 -21.62
C ALA A 322 17.45 7.52 -21.52
N GLY A 323 18.45 8.07 -20.81
CA GLY A 323 19.71 7.39 -20.54
C GLY A 323 19.52 6.14 -19.68
N LEU A 324 18.71 6.24 -18.63
CA LEU A 324 18.34 5.10 -17.79
C LEU A 324 17.60 4.00 -18.59
N ALA A 325 16.65 4.39 -19.46
CA ALA A 325 15.92 3.46 -20.33
C ALA A 325 16.86 2.77 -21.33
N ALA A 326 17.83 3.49 -21.88
CA ALA A 326 18.85 2.92 -22.74
C ALA A 326 19.77 1.95 -21.97
N PHE A 327 20.15 2.29 -20.74
CA PHE A 327 20.98 1.44 -19.88
C PHE A 327 20.36 0.07 -19.63
N VAL A 328 19.09 -0.01 -19.22
CA VAL A 328 18.42 -1.28 -18.89
C VAL A 328 18.21 -2.18 -20.12
N GLN A 329 18.27 -1.61 -21.33
CA GLN A 329 18.14 -2.32 -22.60
C GLN A 329 19.51 -2.76 -23.19
N ARG A 330 20.63 -2.37 -22.59
CA ARG A 330 21.96 -2.81 -23.07
C ARG A 330 22.06 -4.33 -23.01
N PRO A 331 22.73 -4.99 -23.98
CA PRO A 331 22.90 -6.44 -23.99
C PRO A 331 23.54 -6.98 -22.69
N GLU A 332 24.48 -6.21 -22.11
CA GLU A 332 25.17 -6.53 -20.86
C GLU A 332 24.24 -6.49 -19.62
N VAL A 333 23.09 -5.78 -19.71
CA VAL A 333 22.16 -5.55 -18.58
C VAL A 333 20.80 -6.21 -18.81
N ALA A 334 20.43 -6.43 -20.07
CA ALA A 334 19.13 -6.97 -20.43
C ALA A 334 18.80 -8.26 -19.65
N GLY A 335 17.58 -8.35 -19.09
CA GLY A 335 17.12 -9.46 -18.25
C GLY A 335 17.56 -9.39 -16.78
N ALA A 336 18.43 -8.46 -16.40
CA ALA A 336 18.84 -8.27 -14.99
C ALA A 336 17.74 -7.70 -14.10
N PHE A 337 16.76 -7.03 -14.69
CA PHE A 337 15.67 -6.39 -13.97
C PHE A 337 14.31 -6.71 -14.58
N THR A 338 13.30 -6.90 -13.74
CA THR A 338 11.89 -7.05 -14.12
C THR A 338 11.10 -5.78 -13.84
N SER A 339 11.66 -4.88 -13.06
CA SER A 339 10.99 -3.67 -12.61
C SER A 339 11.98 -2.52 -12.42
N LEU A 340 11.46 -1.29 -12.45
CA LEU A 340 12.22 -0.07 -12.18
C LEU A 340 11.50 0.79 -11.16
N TYR A 341 12.18 1.15 -10.07
CA TYR A 341 11.74 2.17 -9.13
C TYR A 341 12.33 3.52 -9.52
N LEU A 342 11.48 4.39 -10.02
CA LEU A 342 11.81 5.78 -10.35
C LEU A 342 11.53 6.68 -9.16
N LEU A 343 12.56 7.28 -8.61
CA LEU A 343 12.49 8.22 -7.50
C LEU A 343 11.83 9.54 -7.91
N PRO A 344 11.24 10.30 -6.97
CA PRO A 344 10.24 11.32 -7.27
C PRO A 344 10.77 12.59 -7.97
N SER A 345 12.09 12.76 -8.20
CA SER A 345 12.58 13.81 -9.10
C SER A 345 12.14 13.65 -10.56
N VAL A 346 11.54 12.51 -10.91
CA VAL A 346 10.84 12.29 -12.18
C VAL A 346 9.63 13.23 -12.34
N PHE A 347 9.07 13.72 -11.22
CA PHE A 347 7.98 14.68 -11.18
C PHE A 347 8.50 16.11 -10.97
N ASN A 348 7.64 17.10 -11.20
CA ASN A 348 7.94 18.49 -10.88
C ASN A 348 8.12 18.64 -9.36
N SER A 349 9.31 19.04 -8.93
CA SER A 349 9.71 19.11 -7.51
C SER A 349 10.80 20.15 -7.30
N ASP A 350 11.01 20.57 -6.03
CA ASP A 350 11.98 21.64 -5.71
C ASP A 350 13.05 21.24 -4.68
N LEU A 351 12.74 20.36 -3.73
CA LEU A 351 13.63 20.01 -2.61
C LEU A 351 13.84 18.49 -2.49
N ASP A 352 14.91 18.11 -1.79
CA ASP A 352 15.28 16.71 -1.43
C ASP A 352 15.21 15.74 -2.62
N ARG A 353 15.71 16.20 -3.79
CA ARG A 353 15.72 15.40 -5.04
C ARG A 353 14.38 14.74 -5.38
N GLY A 354 13.27 15.48 -5.20
CA GLY A 354 11.95 15.05 -5.61
C GLY A 354 10.94 14.84 -4.48
N PHE A 355 11.38 14.68 -3.23
CA PHE A 355 10.47 14.46 -2.10
C PHE A 355 9.70 15.71 -1.63
N SER A 356 9.88 16.85 -2.31
CA SER A 356 9.04 18.04 -2.20
C SER A 356 8.35 18.27 -3.54
N VAL A 357 7.23 17.55 -3.77
CA VAL A 357 6.52 17.56 -5.04
C VAL A 357 5.72 18.85 -5.21
N ILE A 358 5.92 19.51 -6.37
CA ILE A 358 5.11 20.64 -6.81
C ILE A 358 3.81 20.12 -7.43
N ASP A 359 3.94 19.20 -8.37
CA ASP A 359 2.84 18.42 -8.97
C ASP A 359 3.36 17.09 -9.55
N TYR A 360 2.45 16.15 -9.85
CA TYR A 360 2.80 14.85 -10.42
C TYR A 360 2.86 14.85 -11.97
N GLY A 361 3.06 16.01 -12.61
CA GLY A 361 3.51 16.09 -13.99
C GLY A 361 4.97 15.66 -14.11
N LEU A 362 5.37 15.12 -15.26
CA LEU A 362 6.77 14.76 -15.49
C LEU A 362 7.64 16.03 -15.50
N ASN A 363 8.83 15.91 -14.91
CA ASN A 363 9.84 16.94 -14.98
C ASN A 363 10.49 16.92 -16.38
N ASP A 364 10.11 17.85 -17.23
CA ASP A 364 10.54 17.91 -18.64
C ASP A 364 12.07 17.97 -18.84
N LEU A 365 12.82 18.36 -17.79
CA LEU A 365 14.28 18.38 -17.82
C LEU A 365 14.87 16.95 -17.70
N LEU A 366 14.16 16.04 -17.05
CA LEU A 366 14.67 14.72 -16.71
C LEU A 366 13.93 13.57 -17.41
N ALA A 367 12.63 13.75 -17.74
CA ALA A 367 11.77 12.67 -18.19
C ALA A 367 10.72 13.15 -19.21
N LYS A 368 10.42 12.31 -20.19
CA LYS A 368 9.37 12.51 -21.18
C LYS A 368 8.42 11.30 -21.22
N PRO A 369 7.16 11.46 -21.69
CA PRO A 369 6.25 10.32 -21.85
C PRO A 369 6.83 9.17 -22.68
N ALA A 370 7.58 9.49 -23.75
CA ALA A 370 8.24 8.49 -24.60
C ALA A 370 9.26 7.62 -23.86
N ASP A 371 9.88 8.13 -22.80
CA ASP A 371 10.84 7.37 -21.99
C ASP A 371 10.10 6.29 -21.17
N LEU A 372 8.92 6.62 -20.63
CA LEU A 372 8.06 5.66 -19.95
C LEU A 372 7.53 4.59 -20.90
N GLU A 373 7.14 4.99 -22.13
CA GLU A 373 6.75 4.05 -23.19
C GLU A 373 7.89 3.10 -23.56
N ALA A 374 9.14 3.60 -23.63
CA ALA A 374 10.32 2.77 -23.89
C ALA A 374 10.58 1.74 -22.78
N LEU A 375 10.38 2.14 -21.51
CA LEU A 375 10.50 1.23 -20.36
C LEU A 375 9.40 0.16 -20.38
N ALA A 376 8.17 0.54 -20.67
CA ALA A 376 7.05 -0.40 -20.82
C ALA A 376 7.30 -1.39 -21.98
N ALA A 377 7.81 -0.91 -23.13
CA ALA A 377 8.19 -1.75 -24.26
C ALA A 377 9.35 -2.71 -23.94
N ALA A 378 10.23 -2.33 -23.01
CA ALA A 378 11.27 -3.23 -22.47
C ALA A 378 10.69 -4.26 -21.48
N GLY A 379 9.39 -4.23 -21.20
CA GLY A 379 8.71 -5.17 -20.33
C GLY A 379 8.98 -4.95 -18.85
N LEU A 380 9.30 -3.73 -18.43
CA LEU A 380 9.57 -3.39 -17.03
C LEU A 380 8.31 -2.85 -16.34
N ASP A 381 8.00 -3.37 -15.15
CA ASP A 381 7.00 -2.79 -14.26
C ASP A 381 7.59 -1.55 -13.58
N LEU A 382 6.77 -0.52 -13.36
CA LEU A 382 7.24 0.71 -12.76
C LEU A 382 6.76 0.85 -11.31
N LYS A 383 7.63 1.39 -10.48
CA LYS A 383 7.33 1.83 -9.12
C LYS A 383 7.58 3.31 -9.00
N PHE A 384 6.63 4.03 -8.39
CA PHE A 384 6.72 5.46 -8.11
C PHE A 384 6.42 5.78 -6.64
N ASP A 385 6.84 6.97 -6.21
CA ASP A 385 6.46 7.53 -4.92
C ASP A 385 5.15 8.29 -4.99
N PHE A 386 4.37 8.21 -3.93
CA PHE A 386 3.28 9.09 -3.61
C PHE A 386 3.48 9.69 -2.22
N ILE A 387 3.73 10.99 -2.15
CA ILE A 387 3.97 11.71 -0.91
C ILE A 387 2.62 12.12 -0.33
N LEU A 388 2.16 11.44 0.72
CA LEU A 388 0.84 11.64 1.30
C LEU A 388 0.77 12.78 2.30
N ASN A 389 1.87 13.03 3.03
CA ASN A 389 1.83 13.99 4.13
C ASN A 389 1.89 15.44 3.68
N HIS A 390 2.61 15.75 2.58
CA HIS A 390 2.94 17.14 2.25
C HIS A 390 3.08 17.38 0.75
N ALA A 391 3.03 18.67 0.38
CA ALA A 391 3.39 19.16 -0.94
C ALA A 391 4.30 20.39 -0.82
N SER A 392 5.01 20.73 -1.90
CA SER A 392 5.84 21.93 -1.95
C SER A 392 5.03 23.22 -1.76
N VAL A 393 5.64 24.21 -1.13
CA VAL A 393 5.15 25.61 -1.16
C VAL A 393 4.89 26.07 -2.61
N LEU A 394 5.66 25.59 -3.59
CA LEU A 394 5.48 25.94 -5.00
C LEU A 394 4.32 25.19 -5.68
N SER A 395 3.61 24.30 -4.97
CA SER A 395 2.43 23.63 -5.52
C SER A 395 1.36 24.64 -5.95
N PRO A 396 0.61 24.36 -7.03
CA PRO A 396 -0.44 25.25 -7.49
C PRO A 396 -1.44 25.65 -6.42
N GLN A 397 -1.76 24.73 -5.51
CA GLN A 397 -2.70 24.92 -4.40
C GLN A 397 -2.16 25.93 -3.38
N PHE A 398 -0.90 25.80 -2.97
CA PHE A 398 -0.30 26.74 -2.01
C PHE A 398 -0.03 28.10 -2.63
N GLN A 399 0.38 28.14 -3.91
CA GLN A 399 0.56 29.39 -4.65
C GLN A 399 -0.76 30.15 -4.81
N ASP A 400 -1.90 29.46 -4.96
CA ASP A 400 -3.22 30.11 -4.99
C ASP A 400 -3.56 30.74 -3.61
N ILE A 401 -3.19 30.10 -2.51
CA ILE A 401 -3.33 30.66 -1.16
C ILE A 401 -2.48 31.92 -1.00
N LEU A 402 -1.20 31.88 -1.42
CA LEU A 402 -0.31 33.04 -1.36
C LEU A 402 -0.82 34.20 -2.23
N ALA A 403 -1.45 33.93 -3.37
CA ALA A 403 -1.97 34.93 -4.29
C ALA A 403 -3.32 35.51 -3.90
N ARG A 404 -4.20 34.73 -3.26
CA ARG A 404 -5.60 35.11 -3.00
C ARG A 404 -5.96 35.22 -1.53
N GLY A 405 -5.11 34.73 -0.62
CA GLY A 405 -5.35 34.70 0.81
C GLY A 405 -6.65 33.94 1.14
N GLU A 406 -7.48 34.51 2.01
CA GLU A 406 -8.76 33.92 2.44
C GLU A 406 -9.78 33.67 1.31
N ARG A 407 -9.54 34.21 0.11
CA ARG A 407 -10.37 33.97 -1.07
C ARG A 407 -9.93 32.77 -1.89
N SER A 408 -8.88 32.08 -1.50
CA SER A 408 -8.46 30.86 -2.15
C SER A 408 -9.47 29.74 -1.91
N SER A 409 -9.74 28.93 -2.94
CA SER A 409 -10.53 27.70 -2.80
C SER A 409 -9.78 26.57 -2.08
N TYR A 410 -8.48 26.76 -1.82
CA TYR A 410 -7.60 25.76 -1.20
C TYR A 410 -7.28 26.07 0.27
N ASN A 411 -8.05 26.93 0.94
CA ASN A 411 -7.78 27.34 2.32
C ASN A 411 -7.79 26.17 3.33
N ASP A 412 -8.54 25.10 3.05
CA ASP A 412 -8.60 23.88 3.85
C ASP A 412 -7.71 22.74 3.33
N PHE A 413 -6.97 22.96 2.23
CA PHE A 413 -6.13 21.94 1.60
C PHE A 413 -4.88 21.62 2.42
N PHE A 414 -4.32 22.63 3.07
CA PHE A 414 -3.19 22.50 4.00
C PHE A 414 -3.65 22.74 5.43
N ILE A 415 -2.92 22.20 6.40
CA ILE A 415 -3.28 22.35 7.81
C ILE A 415 -2.97 23.77 8.27
N ASP A 416 -4.03 24.59 8.45
CA ASP A 416 -3.96 25.86 9.16
C ASP A 416 -3.69 25.59 10.63
N TRP A 417 -2.53 26.04 11.11
CA TRP A 417 -2.10 25.82 12.50
C TRP A 417 -3.08 26.40 13.53
N ASN A 418 -3.56 27.63 13.28
CA ASN A 418 -4.47 28.28 14.23
C ASN A 418 -5.85 27.62 14.23
N ALA A 419 -6.35 27.19 13.09
CA ALA A 419 -7.61 26.44 13.00
C ALA A 419 -7.49 25.08 13.70
N PHE A 420 -6.37 24.40 13.54
CA PHE A 420 -6.11 23.10 14.18
C PHE A 420 -6.05 23.20 15.72
N TRP A 421 -5.40 24.24 16.23
CA TRP A 421 -5.23 24.46 17.69
C TRP A 421 -6.30 25.34 18.31
N ALA A 422 -7.36 25.71 17.60
CA ALA A 422 -8.44 26.54 18.13
C ALA A 422 -9.05 25.93 19.41
N GLY A 423 -9.02 26.69 20.51
CA GLY A 423 -9.48 26.21 21.81
C GLY A 423 -8.50 25.32 22.59
N HIS A 424 -7.32 25.02 22.03
CA HIS A 424 -6.33 24.12 22.61
C HIS A 424 -5.01 24.82 23.00
N GLY A 425 -4.99 26.14 23.03
CA GLY A 425 -3.80 26.94 23.40
C GLY A 425 -4.09 28.41 23.47
N GLU A 426 -3.05 29.23 23.57
CA GLU A 426 -3.13 30.69 23.66
C GLU A 426 -2.48 31.35 22.44
N MET A 427 -3.09 32.42 21.95
CA MET A 427 -2.54 33.20 20.84
C MET A 427 -1.29 33.94 21.28
N THR A 428 -0.21 33.79 20.56
CA THR A 428 1.04 34.51 20.80
C THR A 428 1.02 35.89 20.14
N PRO A 429 1.90 36.80 20.57
CA PRO A 429 2.06 38.11 19.90
C PRO A 429 2.49 37.98 18.43
N GLU A 430 3.13 36.89 18.05
CA GLU A 430 3.58 36.59 16.69
C GLU A 430 2.46 36.09 15.78
N GLY A 431 1.24 35.85 16.33
CA GLY A 431 0.05 35.52 15.54
C GLY A 431 -0.19 34.02 15.33
N TYR A 432 0.44 33.14 16.10
CA TYR A 432 0.13 31.72 16.12
C TYR A 432 -0.34 31.24 17.50
N ILE A 433 -1.12 30.17 17.55
CA ILE A 433 -1.51 29.58 18.82
C ILE A 433 -0.37 28.71 19.36
N GLN A 434 0.09 29.02 20.59
CA GLN A 434 0.95 28.14 21.37
C GLN A 434 0.09 27.06 22.00
N PRO A 435 0.20 25.78 21.58
CA PRO A 435 -0.59 24.70 22.18
C PRO A 435 -0.24 24.48 23.64
N ARG A 436 -1.22 23.99 24.42
CA ARG A 436 -0.94 23.55 25.77
C ARG A 436 0.06 22.40 25.79
N ALA A 437 0.92 22.36 26.78
CA ALA A 437 2.02 21.39 26.88
C ALA A 437 1.53 19.94 26.94
N ASP A 438 0.39 19.70 27.65
CA ASP A 438 -0.23 18.38 27.78
C ASP A 438 -0.72 17.80 26.44
N LEU A 439 -1.06 18.65 25.46
CA LEU A 439 -1.56 18.22 24.15
C LEU A 439 -0.44 17.93 23.13
N ILE A 440 0.76 18.40 23.39
CA ILE A 440 1.92 18.17 22.51
C ILE A 440 2.94 17.20 23.11
N GLU A 441 2.71 16.71 24.33
CA GLU A 441 3.62 15.80 25.04
C GLU A 441 3.88 14.50 24.26
N HIS A 442 2.86 14.00 23.55
CA HIS A 442 2.95 12.77 22.76
C HIS A 442 3.30 13.01 21.28
N MET A 443 3.51 14.28 20.90
CA MET A 443 3.85 14.63 19.52
C MET A 443 5.35 14.57 19.29
N PHE A 444 5.73 14.10 18.14
CA PHE A 444 7.11 14.08 17.67
C PHE A 444 7.34 15.21 16.66
N PHE A 445 8.30 16.09 16.95
CA PHE A 445 8.69 17.17 16.06
C PHE A 445 10.09 16.90 15.48
N ARG A 446 10.18 16.84 14.17
CA ARG A 446 11.44 16.56 13.45
C ARG A 446 12.44 17.71 13.50
N LYS A 447 12.00 18.90 13.92
CA LYS A 447 12.80 20.13 14.04
C LYS A 447 12.71 20.68 15.45
N PRO A 448 13.71 21.45 15.91
CA PRO A 448 13.56 22.24 17.13
C PRO A 448 12.40 23.25 17.00
N GLY A 449 11.61 23.37 18.05
CA GLY A 449 10.44 24.28 18.08
C GLY A 449 9.19 23.69 17.46
N LEU A 450 8.18 24.52 17.30
CA LEU A 450 6.89 24.10 16.72
C LEU A 450 7.02 23.94 15.19
N PRO A 451 6.35 22.94 14.61
CA PRO A 451 6.43 22.65 13.17
C PRO A 451 5.46 23.53 12.37
N LEU A 452 5.72 24.83 12.36
CA LEU A 452 4.89 25.80 11.64
C LEU A 452 5.74 26.77 10.78
N LEU A 453 5.17 27.20 9.66
CA LEU A 453 5.68 28.25 8.81
C LEU A 453 4.68 29.42 8.81
N MET A 454 5.14 30.61 9.22
CA MET A 454 4.37 31.85 9.12
C MET A 454 4.44 32.37 7.68
N VAL A 455 3.30 32.53 7.04
CA VAL A 455 3.19 33.10 5.68
C VAL A 455 2.44 34.42 5.71
N ARG A 456 2.94 35.39 4.94
CA ARG A 456 2.27 36.66 4.73
C ARG A 456 1.29 36.55 3.56
N LEU A 457 0.04 36.88 3.82
CA LEU A 457 -1.03 36.90 2.84
C LEU A 457 -1.07 38.25 2.08
N PRO A 458 -1.80 38.36 0.94
CA PRO A 458 -1.84 39.56 0.14
C PRO A 458 -2.36 40.83 0.83
N ASP A 459 -3.16 40.67 1.89
CA ASP A 459 -3.67 41.75 2.74
C ASP A 459 -2.70 42.22 3.82
N GLY A 460 -1.50 41.60 3.86
CA GLY A 460 -0.46 41.87 4.85
C GLY A 460 -0.61 41.10 6.17
N SER A 461 -1.68 40.31 6.37
CA SER A 461 -1.83 39.44 7.55
C SER A 461 -0.86 38.25 7.50
N GLU A 462 -0.55 37.72 8.66
CA GLU A 462 0.29 36.51 8.83
C GLU A 462 -0.59 35.31 9.17
N LYS A 463 -0.32 34.17 8.50
CA LYS A 463 -1.06 32.93 8.74
C LYS A 463 -0.06 31.78 8.94
N PRO A 464 -0.16 31.03 10.05
CA PRO A 464 0.69 29.87 10.30
C PRO A 464 0.12 28.62 9.64
N PHE A 465 0.96 27.88 8.93
CA PHE A 465 0.64 26.57 8.37
C PHE A 465 1.53 25.48 8.98
N TRP A 466 1.00 24.29 9.15
CA TRP A 466 1.78 23.14 9.64
C TRP A 466 2.88 22.77 8.63
N ASN A 467 4.09 22.52 9.15
CA ASN A 467 5.24 22.12 8.38
C ASN A 467 6.11 21.13 9.15
N THR A 468 5.98 19.86 8.86
CA THR A 468 6.68 18.78 9.57
C THR A 468 8.16 18.68 9.18
N PHE A 469 8.51 18.87 7.91
CA PHE A 469 9.85 18.58 7.39
C PHE A 469 10.69 19.82 7.17
N TYR A 470 10.77 20.33 5.95
CA TYR A 470 11.65 21.44 5.60
C TYR A 470 10.91 22.77 5.46
N GLN A 471 11.50 23.85 5.95
CA GLN A 471 11.02 25.20 5.73
C GLN A 471 12.16 26.21 5.73
N GLU A 472 12.02 27.24 4.90
CA GLU A 472 12.91 28.38 4.83
C GLU A 472 12.14 29.61 4.36
N VAL A 473 12.37 30.76 5.00
CA VAL A 473 11.93 32.06 4.53
C VAL A 473 13.12 32.72 3.85
N ARG A 474 12.95 33.14 2.61
CA ARG A 474 13.97 33.83 1.82
C ARG A 474 13.57 35.23 1.53
N TYR A 475 14.48 36.14 1.74
CA TYR A 475 14.35 37.54 1.39
C TYR A 475 15.19 37.83 0.16
N PRO A 476 14.60 38.47 -0.90
CA PRO A 476 15.39 38.91 -2.04
C PRO A 476 16.34 40.01 -1.62
N ARG A 477 17.51 40.04 -2.24
CA ARG A 477 18.44 41.13 -2.07
C ARG A 477 17.80 42.40 -2.57
N VAL A 478 17.89 43.50 -1.78
CA VAL A 478 17.42 44.82 -2.14
C VAL A 478 18.57 45.72 -2.59
N ASP A 479 18.31 46.60 -3.51
CA ASP A 479 19.28 47.62 -3.96
C ASP A 479 18.83 49.03 -3.61
N ALA A 480 19.67 50.02 -3.95
CA ALA A 480 19.36 51.41 -3.69
C ALA A 480 18.07 51.88 -4.40
N GLN A 481 17.78 51.41 -5.63
CA GLN A 481 16.55 51.73 -6.37
C GLN A 481 15.31 51.24 -5.65
N ASP A 482 15.35 50.03 -5.10
CA ASP A 482 14.26 49.45 -4.31
C ASP A 482 13.91 50.37 -3.14
N LEU A 483 14.94 50.82 -2.37
CA LEU A 483 14.74 51.66 -1.19
C LEU A 483 14.43 53.12 -1.50
N MET A 484 14.80 53.64 -2.68
CA MET A 484 14.34 54.93 -3.15
C MET A 484 12.82 55.01 -3.32
N ALA A 485 12.15 53.87 -3.60
CA ALA A 485 10.70 53.78 -3.62
C ALA A 485 10.07 54.06 -2.23
N ALA A 486 10.81 53.85 -1.14
CA ALA A 486 10.42 54.21 0.22
C ALA A 486 10.73 55.67 0.58
N GLY A 487 11.27 56.47 -0.34
CA GLY A 487 11.52 57.90 -0.17
C GLY A 487 12.95 58.27 0.28
N LEU A 488 13.91 57.35 0.25
CA LEU A 488 15.31 57.63 0.54
C LEU A 488 16.01 58.25 -0.67
N GLN A 489 17.04 59.10 -0.40
CA GLN A 489 17.98 59.52 -1.43
C GLN A 489 18.98 58.42 -1.75
N TYR A 490 19.52 58.36 -2.98
CA TYR A 490 20.32 57.23 -3.47
C TYR A 490 21.47 56.82 -2.52
N ALA A 491 22.29 57.79 -2.03
CA ALA A 491 23.41 57.45 -1.16
C ALA A 491 22.96 56.83 0.18
N SER A 492 21.88 57.34 0.75
CA SER A 492 21.27 56.81 1.98
C SER A 492 20.59 55.43 1.72
N ALA A 493 19.99 55.27 0.55
CA ALA A 493 19.37 54.03 0.11
C ALA A 493 20.42 52.91 -0.09
N ASP A 494 21.55 53.22 -0.71
CA ASP A 494 22.67 52.31 -0.94
C ASP A 494 23.31 51.82 0.38
N GLU A 495 23.53 52.74 1.32
CA GLU A 495 24.04 52.40 2.65
C GLU A 495 23.08 51.50 3.41
N LEU A 496 21.79 51.86 3.45
CA LEU A 496 20.79 51.06 4.17
C LEU A 496 20.55 49.69 3.50
N ALA A 497 20.52 49.65 2.15
CA ALA A 497 20.43 48.39 1.43
C ALA A 497 21.59 47.45 1.75
N THR A 498 22.79 47.96 1.89
CA THR A 498 23.98 47.22 2.27
C THR A 498 23.80 46.62 3.68
N ARG A 499 23.33 47.38 4.67
CA ARG A 499 23.08 46.91 6.04
C ARG A 499 21.99 45.84 6.08
N VAL A 500 20.85 46.07 5.42
CA VAL A 500 19.73 45.09 5.34
C VAL A 500 20.19 43.79 4.70
N ASN A 501 20.91 43.87 3.56
CA ASN A 501 21.41 42.69 2.89
C ASN A 501 22.44 41.92 3.72
N ALA A 502 23.29 42.59 4.50
CA ALA A 502 24.24 41.96 5.42
C ALA A 502 23.50 41.18 6.51
N THR A 503 22.50 41.82 7.15
CA THR A 503 21.67 41.15 8.16
C THR A 503 20.98 39.91 7.62
N ILE A 504 20.40 40.01 6.41
CA ILE A 504 19.74 38.87 5.75
C ILE A 504 20.76 37.76 5.43
N ALA A 505 21.94 38.11 4.93
CA ALA A 505 22.99 37.13 4.63
C ALA A 505 23.50 36.40 5.88
N ASP A 506 23.47 37.05 7.03
CA ASP A 506 23.81 36.46 8.33
C ASP A 506 22.63 35.69 8.96
N GLY A 507 21.52 35.49 8.24
CA GLY A 507 20.35 34.73 8.70
C GLY A 507 19.37 35.52 9.58
N GLY A 508 19.54 36.85 9.70
CA GLY A 508 18.63 37.74 10.41
C GLY A 508 17.40 38.10 9.58
N ARG A 509 16.41 38.72 10.23
CA ARG A 509 15.22 39.25 9.58
C ARG A 509 15.46 40.70 9.13
N PRO A 510 14.72 41.21 8.15
CA PRO A 510 14.86 42.61 7.72
C PRO A 510 14.73 43.64 8.87
N GLY A 511 13.86 43.36 9.86
CA GLY A 511 13.66 44.18 11.05
C GLY A 511 14.81 44.21 12.04
N ASP A 512 15.74 43.25 11.96
CA ASP A 512 16.92 43.14 12.83
C ASP A 512 18.13 43.98 12.30
N ALA A 513 17.98 44.55 11.10
CA ALA A 513 19.03 45.36 10.51
C ALA A 513 19.30 46.64 11.34
N ASP A 514 20.53 47.15 11.26
CA ASP A 514 20.90 48.42 11.90
C ASP A 514 20.33 49.64 11.13
N PHE A 515 19.28 50.21 11.70
CA PHE A 515 18.62 51.41 11.18
C PHE A 515 19.14 52.70 11.84
N THR A 516 20.27 52.68 12.55
CA THR A 516 20.83 53.88 13.15
C THR A 516 21.04 54.97 12.08
N GLY A 517 20.39 56.13 12.27
CA GLY A 517 20.35 57.27 11.33
C GLY A 517 19.27 57.13 10.22
N PHE A 518 18.53 56.02 10.20
CA PHE A 518 17.46 55.72 9.21
C PHE A 518 16.15 55.30 9.89
N GLU A 519 15.95 55.58 11.17
CA GLU A 519 14.83 55.15 11.97
C GLU A 519 13.48 55.53 11.37
N ALA A 520 13.38 56.68 10.69
CA ALA A 520 12.15 57.15 10.04
C ALA A 520 11.71 56.29 8.85
N TRP A 521 12.60 55.50 8.25
CA TRP A 521 12.32 54.62 7.11
C TRP A 521 12.22 53.17 7.48
N ARG A 522 12.50 52.82 8.72
CA ARG A 522 12.56 51.41 9.21
C ARG A 522 11.31 50.65 8.78
N ASP A 523 10.14 51.14 9.15
CA ASP A 523 8.88 50.39 8.90
C ASP A 523 8.61 50.23 7.41
N ALA A 524 8.85 51.30 6.61
CA ALA A 524 8.64 51.24 5.16
C ALA A 524 9.61 50.28 4.46
N VAL A 525 10.88 50.23 4.90
CA VAL A 525 11.89 49.34 4.34
C VAL A 525 11.63 47.92 4.75
N VAL A 526 11.32 47.66 6.03
CA VAL A 526 10.98 46.34 6.54
C VAL A 526 9.75 45.81 5.79
N ASP A 527 8.68 46.62 5.68
CA ASP A 527 7.47 46.19 4.96
C ASP A 527 7.73 45.90 3.47
N LEU A 528 8.56 46.69 2.83
CA LEU A 528 8.99 46.47 1.43
C LEU A 528 9.68 45.08 1.29
N VAL A 529 10.66 44.80 2.16
CA VAL A 529 11.42 43.54 2.10
C VAL A 529 10.56 42.35 2.48
N GLU A 530 9.76 42.51 3.54
CA GLU A 530 8.81 41.48 3.98
C GLU A 530 7.73 41.18 2.91
N SER A 531 7.28 42.19 2.15
CA SER A 531 6.31 42.00 1.06
C SER A 531 6.86 41.18 -0.13
N ARG A 532 8.19 41.08 -0.23
CA ARG A 532 8.89 40.37 -1.31
C ARG A 532 9.46 39.03 -0.86
N ARG A 533 9.25 38.63 0.39
CA ARG A 533 9.76 37.38 0.91
C ARG A 533 9.16 36.21 0.14
N THR A 534 9.96 35.18 -0.07
CA THR A 534 9.57 33.92 -0.69
C THR A 534 9.77 32.79 0.29
N TYR A 535 9.16 31.64 0.00
CA TYR A 535 9.18 30.50 0.87
C TYR A 535 9.70 29.27 0.13
N LEU A 536 10.43 28.43 0.84
CA LEU A 536 10.66 27.04 0.50
C LEU A 536 10.13 26.17 1.64
N GLY A 537 9.51 25.08 1.29
CA GLY A 537 9.00 24.19 2.33
C GLY A 537 8.07 23.11 1.83
N GLN A 538 7.89 22.13 2.71
CA GLN A 538 7.02 20.98 2.51
C GLN A 538 5.81 21.15 3.44
N MET A 539 4.70 21.63 2.89
CA MET A 539 3.51 22.01 3.65
C MET A 539 2.59 20.82 3.87
N ASP A 540 2.19 20.58 5.12
CA ASP A 540 1.40 19.42 5.49
C ASP A 540 -0.03 19.50 4.98
N LEU A 541 -0.48 18.44 4.30
CA LEU A 541 -1.82 18.31 3.73
C LEU A 541 -2.86 18.03 4.80
N ASN A 542 -4.02 18.64 4.67
CA ASN A 542 -5.15 18.41 5.57
C ASN A 542 -6.02 17.25 5.06
N ILE A 543 -5.78 16.04 5.56
CA ILE A 543 -6.55 14.85 5.17
C ILE A 543 -8.04 14.90 5.56
N LYS A 544 -8.48 15.93 6.30
CA LYS A 544 -9.90 16.20 6.58
C LYS A 544 -10.57 16.96 5.41
N SER A 545 -9.79 17.54 4.50
CA SER A 545 -10.29 18.22 3.30
C SER A 545 -10.63 17.24 2.18
N HIS A 546 -11.83 17.38 1.60
CA HIS A 546 -12.25 16.62 0.43
C HIS A 546 -11.37 16.92 -0.82
N LEU A 547 -10.77 18.11 -0.90
CA LEU A 547 -9.86 18.48 -1.98
C LEU A 547 -8.57 17.66 -1.93
N VAL A 548 -8.10 17.32 -0.74
CA VAL A 548 -6.94 16.42 -0.56
C VAL A 548 -7.29 15.01 -1.06
N TRP A 549 -8.48 14.50 -0.75
CA TRP A 549 -8.91 13.18 -1.25
C TRP A 549 -9.10 13.16 -2.76
N LYS A 550 -9.61 14.26 -3.33
CA LYS A 550 -9.64 14.42 -4.79
C LYS A 550 -8.23 14.42 -5.37
N PHE A 551 -7.31 15.17 -4.78
CA PHE A 551 -5.89 15.19 -5.18
C PHE A 551 -5.27 13.79 -5.09
N TYR A 552 -5.56 13.02 -4.04
CA TYR A 552 -5.09 11.63 -3.89
C TYR A 552 -5.62 10.73 -5.02
N ALA A 553 -6.92 10.80 -5.30
CA ALA A 553 -7.53 10.01 -6.37
C ALA A 553 -6.96 10.36 -7.75
N ASP A 554 -6.84 11.67 -8.05
CA ASP A 554 -6.29 12.17 -9.32
C ASP A 554 -4.81 11.76 -9.49
N THR A 555 -4.03 11.77 -8.40
CA THR A 555 -2.62 11.37 -8.41
C THR A 555 -2.47 9.88 -8.66
N LEU A 556 -3.21 9.02 -7.95
CA LEU A 556 -3.15 7.57 -8.16
C LEU A 556 -3.57 7.18 -9.58
N ALA A 557 -4.62 7.82 -10.13
CA ALA A 557 -5.03 7.64 -11.53
C ALA A 557 -3.91 8.03 -12.50
N ARG A 558 -3.20 9.13 -12.23
CA ARG A 558 -2.07 9.60 -13.05
C ARG A 558 -0.89 8.65 -12.99
N LEU A 559 -0.50 8.17 -11.79
CA LEU A 559 0.57 7.19 -11.64
C LEU A 559 0.25 5.88 -12.37
N ALA A 560 -1.00 5.41 -12.29
CA ALA A 560 -1.47 4.27 -13.09
C ALA A 560 -1.34 4.54 -14.59
N GLY A 561 -1.69 5.76 -15.04
CA GLY A 561 -1.52 6.19 -16.44
C GLY A 561 -0.04 6.25 -16.89
N TYR A 562 0.90 6.41 -16.00
CA TYR A 562 2.34 6.28 -16.26
C TYR A 562 2.86 4.84 -16.26
N GLY A 563 1.98 3.85 -16.02
CA GLY A 563 2.35 2.43 -15.97
C GLY A 563 2.84 1.96 -14.61
N ALA A 564 2.45 2.63 -13.53
CA ALA A 564 2.76 2.18 -12.18
C ALA A 564 2.15 0.79 -11.92
N GLU A 565 2.95 -0.12 -11.38
CA GLU A 565 2.52 -1.38 -10.76
C GLU A 565 2.53 -1.24 -9.24
N ILE A 566 3.58 -0.62 -8.71
CA ILE A 566 3.78 -0.39 -7.28
C ILE A 566 3.80 1.11 -7.01
N VAL A 567 3.11 1.54 -5.95
CA VAL A 567 3.19 2.91 -5.42
C VAL A 567 3.68 2.86 -3.98
N ARG A 568 4.85 3.46 -3.74
CA ARG A 568 5.39 3.66 -2.40
C ARG A 568 4.70 4.86 -1.76
N LEU A 569 4.16 4.67 -0.57
CA LEU A 569 3.52 5.74 0.20
C LEU A 569 4.56 6.37 1.13
N ASP A 570 5.11 7.52 0.70
CA ASP A 570 6.10 8.28 1.47
C ASP A 570 5.44 9.06 2.59
N ALA A 571 6.07 9.06 3.76
CA ALA A 571 5.70 9.86 4.94
C ALA A 571 4.23 9.76 5.37
N PHE A 572 3.48 8.74 4.94
CA PHE A 572 2.05 8.64 5.18
C PHE A 572 1.67 8.58 6.67
N ALA A 573 2.54 7.98 7.49
CA ALA A 573 2.33 7.86 8.93
C ALA A 573 2.30 9.20 9.69
N TYR A 574 2.74 10.28 9.04
CA TYR A 574 2.66 11.65 9.58
C TYR A 574 1.37 12.39 9.18
N ALA A 575 0.59 11.88 8.20
CA ALA A 575 -0.54 12.61 7.68
C ALA A 575 -1.71 12.75 8.67
N PRO A 576 -2.11 11.72 9.45
CA PRO A 576 -3.13 11.87 10.47
C PRO A 576 -2.61 12.68 11.67
N LYS A 577 -3.35 13.72 12.06
CA LYS A 577 -3.04 14.59 13.19
C LYS A 577 -4.32 14.95 13.94
N GLU A 578 -4.28 14.78 15.28
CA GLU A 578 -5.33 15.18 16.19
C GLU A 578 -4.73 15.86 17.43
N PRO A 579 -5.36 16.89 18.01
CA PRO A 579 -4.88 17.52 19.23
C PRO A 579 -4.80 16.53 20.39
N GLY A 580 -3.64 16.43 21.03
CA GLY A 580 -3.41 15.52 22.17
C GLY A 580 -3.01 14.10 21.79
N GLU A 581 -3.03 13.76 20.51
CA GLU A 581 -2.67 12.45 20.00
C GLU A 581 -1.25 12.46 19.38
N LYS A 582 -0.72 11.28 19.10
CA LYS A 582 0.52 11.12 18.32
C LYS A 582 0.32 11.68 16.91
N ASN A 583 1.30 12.41 16.41
CA ASN A 583 1.35 12.89 15.01
C ASN A 583 2.24 12.03 14.10
N PHE A 584 2.64 10.87 14.60
CA PHE A 584 3.33 9.80 13.85
C PHE A 584 2.78 8.46 14.32
N LEU A 585 2.36 7.61 13.41
CA LEU A 585 1.67 6.35 13.69
C LEU A 585 0.49 6.56 14.66
N ASN A 586 -0.35 7.55 14.35
CA ASN A 586 -1.60 7.78 15.09
C ASN A 586 -2.53 6.58 14.91
N ASP A 587 -3.05 6.04 16.02
CA ASP A 587 -3.98 4.91 16.01
C ASP A 587 -5.39 5.39 16.45
N PRO A 588 -6.46 5.13 15.69
CA PRO A 588 -6.53 4.35 14.44
C PRO A 588 -6.28 5.15 13.16
N GLY A 589 -6.05 6.47 13.23
CA GLY A 589 -6.02 7.36 12.07
C GLY A 589 -5.07 6.94 10.95
N THR A 590 -3.87 6.43 11.28
CA THR A 590 -2.91 5.95 10.29
C THR A 590 -3.44 4.74 9.49
N TRP A 591 -4.10 3.82 10.16
CA TRP A 591 -4.64 2.61 9.54
C TRP A 591 -5.89 2.90 8.73
N ASP A 592 -6.75 3.79 9.22
CA ASP A 592 -7.94 4.27 8.50
C ASP A 592 -7.56 5.00 7.21
N LEU A 593 -6.53 5.85 7.26
CA LEU A 593 -5.96 6.51 6.07
C LEU A 593 -5.45 5.47 5.06
N LEU A 594 -4.68 4.50 5.53
CA LEU A 594 -4.08 3.47 4.69
C LEU A 594 -5.16 2.63 3.98
N ASP A 595 -6.22 2.23 4.69
CA ASP A 595 -7.34 1.47 4.13
C ASP A 595 -8.11 2.29 3.07
N GLN A 596 -8.31 3.60 3.30
CA GLN A 596 -8.96 4.49 2.34
C GLN A 596 -8.10 4.72 1.09
N VAL A 597 -6.80 4.95 1.25
CA VAL A 597 -5.86 5.11 0.11
C VAL A 597 -5.77 3.80 -0.67
N LYS A 598 -5.80 2.64 0.01
CA LYS A 598 -5.86 1.33 -0.64
C LYS A 598 -7.10 1.20 -1.52
N ALA A 599 -8.26 1.62 -1.03
CA ALA A 599 -9.50 1.56 -1.80
C ALA A 599 -9.45 2.44 -3.08
N LEU A 600 -8.70 3.55 -3.06
CA LEU A 600 -8.44 4.35 -4.27
C LEU A 600 -7.47 3.64 -5.21
N ALA A 601 -6.39 3.09 -4.69
CA ALA A 601 -5.36 2.39 -5.47
C ALA A 601 -5.90 1.12 -6.15
N ASP A 602 -6.74 0.36 -5.45
CA ASP A 602 -7.37 -0.86 -5.96
C ASP A 602 -8.23 -0.62 -7.22
N ARG A 603 -8.78 0.60 -7.39
CA ARG A 603 -9.54 0.98 -8.61
C ARG A 603 -8.67 0.97 -9.87
N HIS A 604 -7.37 1.08 -9.71
CA HIS A 604 -6.38 1.13 -10.79
C HIS A 604 -5.47 -0.10 -10.79
N GLY A 605 -5.72 -1.10 -9.94
CA GLY A 605 -4.89 -2.30 -9.81
C GLY A 605 -3.52 -2.06 -9.16
N LEU A 606 -3.28 -0.87 -8.60
CA LEU A 606 -2.00 -0.49 -7.99
C LEU A 606 -1.73 -1.24 -6.70
N LYS A 607 -0.48 -1.68 -6.50
CA LYS A 607 0.01 -2.28 -5.27
C LYS A 607 0.66 -1.21 -4.41
N LEU A 608 0.25 -1.11 -3.17
CA LEU A 608 0.80 -0.15 -2.24
C LEU A 608 1.94 -0.75 -1.42
N LEU A 609 2.98 0.05 -1.24
CA LEU A 609 4.14 -0.25 -0.41
C LEU A 609 4.33 0.89 0.60
N PRO A 610 3.70 0.79 1.78
CA PRO A 610 3.83 1.81 2.82
C PRO A 610 5.25 1.89 3.35
N GLU A 611 5.81 3.10 3.46
CA GLU A 611 7.11 3.32 4.09
C GLU A 611 6.91 3.71 5.55
N ILE A 612 7.33 2.84 6.45
CA ILE A 612 7.38 3.14 7.89
C ILE A 612 8.69 2.63 8.45
N HIS A 613 9.46 3.53 9.06
CA HIS A 613 10.57 3.18 9.92
C HIS A 613 10.08 3.07 11.36
N ALA A 614 10.07 1.84 11.86
CA ALA A 614 9.67 1.50 13.22
C ALA A 614 10.56 0.38 13.74
N ARG A 615 10.72 0.31 15.07
CA ARG A 615 11.51 -0.75 15.68
C ARG A 615 10.86 -2.12 15.40
N TYR A 616 11.68 -3.13 15.20
CA TYR A 616 11.18 -4.51 15.02
C TYR A 616 10.23 -4.92 16.16
N GLU A 617 10.58 -4.58 17.41
CA GLU A 617 9.80 -4.91 18.61
C GLU A 617 8.38 -4.28 18.63
N GLU A 618 8.13 -3.25 17.82
CA GLU A 618 6.81 -2.59 17.73
C GLU A 618 5.83 -3.38 16.80
N GLY A 619 6.30 -4.34 16.00
CA GLY A 619 5.46 -5.20 15.16
C GLY A 619 4.71 -4.49 14.04
N ILE A 620 5.12 -3.28 13.66
CA ILE A 620 4.44 -2.48 12.63
C ILE A 620 4.50 -3.17 11.26
N HIS A 621 5.62 -3.80 10.92
CA HIS A 621 5.79 -4.59 9.70
C HIS A 621 4.78 -5.76 9.61
N GLU A 622 4.45 -6.38 10.74
CA GLU A 622 3.44 -7.42 10.83
C GLU A 622 2.03 -6.86 10.59
N THR A 623 1.73 -5.70 11.20
CA THR A 623 0.44 -5.02 11.01
C THR A 623 0.22 -4.65 9.54
N ILE A 624 1.24 -4.14 8.85
CA ILE A 624 1.21 -3.83 7.41
C ILE A 624 0.95 -5.10 6.60
N ALA A 625 1.71 -6.17 6.87
CA ALA A 625 1.57 -7.45 6.18
C ALA A 625 0.20 -8.09 6.39
N ALA A 626 -0.33 -8.06 7.63
CA ALA A 626 -1.67 -8.59 7.96
C ALA A 626 -2.80 -7.85 7.23
N LYS A 627 -2.60 -6.58 6.86
CA LYS A 627 -3.52 -5.81 6.01
C LYS A 627 -3.36 -6.10 4.50
N GLY A 628 -2.46 -7.01 4.12
CA GLY A 628 -2.25 -7.44 2.73
C GLY A 628 -1.38 -6.49 1.89
N PHE A 629 -0.57 -5.65 2.50
CA PHE A 629 0.38 -4.79 1.81
C PHE A 629 1.74 -5.47 1.63
N LEU A 630 2.47 -5.03 0.60
CA LEU A 630 3.91 -5.27 0.54
C LEU A 630 4.60 -4.54 1.70
N THR A 631 5.67 -5.13 2.22
CA THR A 631 6.39 -4.59 3.37
C THR A 631 7.87 -4.39 3.02
N TYR A 632 8.46 -3.25 3.37
CA TYR A 632 9.90 -3.06 3.22
C TYR A 632 10.69 -3.94 4.20
N ASP A 633 11.75 -4.59 3.70
CA ASP A 633 12.77 -5.22 4.51
C ASP A 633 13.89 -4.21 4.82
N PHE A 634 13.65 -3.36 5.82
CA PHE A 634 14.65 -2.42 6.33
C PHE A 634 15.67 -3.06 7.28
N PHE A 635 15.46 -4.34 7.61
CA PHE A 635 16.31 -5.07 8.55
C PHE A 635 17.55 -5.68 7.87
N LEU A 636 17.38 -6.21 6.66
CA LEU A 636 18.41 -6.93 5.93
C LEU A 636 19.76 -6.20 5.81
N PRO A 637 19.81 -4.88 5.48
CA PRO A 637 21.08 -4.20 5.33
C PRO A 637 21.97 -4.28 6.56
N GLY A 638 21.42 -3.98 7.72
CA GLY A 638 22.14 -4.02 8.99
C GLY A 638 22.44 -5.43 9.48
N LEU A 639 21.50 -6.37 9.28
CA LEU A 639 21.69 -7.78 9.62
C LEU A 639 22.84 -8.42 8.83
N LEU A 640 23.01 -8.08 7.54
CA LEU A 640 24.13 -8.59 6.75
C LEU A 640 25.47 -8.03 7.22
N ILE A 641 25.55 -6.72 7.51
CA ILE A 641 26.78 -6.14 8.09
C ILE A 641 27.12 -6.84 9.40
N HIS A 642 26.13 -7.01 10.29
CA HIS A 642 26.31 -7.73 11.56
C HIS A 642 26.78 -9.18 11.33
N ALA A 643 26.13 -9.92 10.41
CA ALA A 643 26.48 -11.29 10.10
C ALA A 643 27.93 -11.42 9.54
N PHE A 644 28.35 -10.44 8.76
CA PHE A 644 29.72 -10.41 8.22
C PHE A 644 30.75 -10.13 9.29
N GLU A 645 30.48 -9.22 10.24
CA GLU A 645 31.41 -8.89 11.31
C GLU A 645 31.50 -10.00 12.37
N THR A 646 30.39 -10.68 12.62
CA THR A 646 30.34 -11.76 13.63
C THR A 646 30.57 -13.15 13.05
N HIS A 647 30.59 -13.28 11.73
CA HIS A 647 30.64 -14.56 11.01
C HIS A 647 29.51 -15.53 11.43
N SER A 648 28.32 -14.98 11.73
CA SER A 648 27.17 -15.74 12.20
C SER A 648 25.90 -15.42 11.41
N ALA A 649 25.17 -16.46 10.99
CA ALA A 649 23.90 -16.35 10.32
C ALA A 649 22.70 -16.28 11.27
N GLU A 650 22.89 -16.37 12.57
CA GLU A 650 21.81 -16.55 13.56
C GLU A 650 20.69 -15.51 13.44
N ARG A 651 21.05 -14.22 13.38
CA ARG A 651 20.07 -13.13 13.28
C ARG A 651 19.37 -13.09 11.94
N LEU A 652 20.07 -13.42 10.83
CA LEU A 652 19.47 -13.54 9.51
C LEU A 652 18.45 -14.69 9.46
N LEU A 653 18.79 -15.86 10.01
CA LEU A 653 17.91 -17.02 10.06
C LEU A 653 16.66 -16.74 10.89
N ALA A 654 16.82 -16.03 12.02
CA ALA A 654 15.68 -15.62 12.84
C ALA A 654 14.71 -14.73 12.04
N TRP A 655 15.23 -13.76 11.27
CA TRP A 655 14.42 -12.87 10.43
C TRP A 655 13.77 -13.62 9.27
N ILE A 656 14.49 -14.51 8.57
CA ILE A 656 13.92 -15.36 7.50
C ILE A 656 12.77 -16.22 8.05
N GLY A 657 12.97 -16.86 9.20
CA GLY A 657 11.94 -17.66 9.87
C GLY A 657 10.70 -16.82 10.22
N ASP A 658 10.89 -15.57 10.64
CA ASP A 658 9.80 -14.65 10.98
C ASP A 658 8.98 -14.26 9.73
N ILE A 659 9.66 -13.88 8.63
CA ILE A 659 9.02 -13.61 7.33
C ILE A 659 8.15 -14.78 6.88
N GLN A 660 8.71 -16.00 6.94
CA GLN A 660 8.01 -17.21 6.49
C GLN A 660 6.83 -17.56 7.39
N ALA A 661 7.02 -17.55 8.73
CA ALA A 661 5.98 -17.90 9.69
C ALA A 661 4.77 -16.95 9.63
N LYS A 662 5.01 -15.68 9.29
CA LYS A 662 3.98 -14.63 9.23
C LYS A 662 3.50 -14.36 7.79
N GLY A 663 4.06 -15.03 6.78
CA GLY A 663 3.69 -14.86 5.38
C GLY A 663 3.92 -13.44 4.83
N ILE A 664 4.94 -12.73 5.35
CA ILE A 664 5.22 -11.34 4.98
C ILE A 664 5.76 -11.30 3.53
N LYS A 665 5.15 -10.48 2.69
CA LYS A 665 5.61 -10.23 1.31
C LYS A 665 6.52 -9.02 1.29
N THR A 666 7.84 -9.26 1.25
CA THR A 666 8.86 -8.21 1.40
C THR A 666 9.32 -7.60 0.09
N VAL A 667 9.76 -6.35 0.15
CA VAL A 667 10.66 -5.72 -0.82
C VAL A 667 11.98 -5.50 -0.10
N SER A 668 12.98 -6.33 -0.40
CA SER A 668 14.27 -6.35 0.28
C SER A 668 15.30 -5.45 -0.44
N MET A 669 16.28 -4.92 0.30
CA MET A 669 17.33 -4.08 -0.25
C MET A 669 18.64 -4.23 0.53
N LEU A 670 19.76 -3.81 -0.06
CA LEU A 670 21.05 -3.61 0.61
C LEU A 670 21.23 -2.13 0.99
N GLY A 671 21.07 -1.24 0.04
CA GLY A 671 21.09 0.20 0.21
C GLY A 671 19.96 0.88 -0.57
N CYS A 672 19.74 2.14 -0.27
CA CYS A 672 18.78 2.99 -0.99
C CYS A 672 19.24 4.45 -0.97
N HIS A 673 18.44 5.35 -1.53
CA HIS A 673 18.70 6.79 -1.58
C HIS A 673 18.84 7.46 -0.20
N ASP A 674 18.35 6.82 0.86
CA ASP A 674 18.43 7.34 2.24
C ASP A 674 19.61 6.80 3.03
N GLY A 675 20.20 5.69 2.61
CA GLY A 675 21.30 5.03 3.30
C GLY A 675 20.89 3.71 3.95
N ILE A 676 21.50 3.38 5.10
CA ILE A 676 21.34 2.12 5.83
C ILE A 676 20.47 2.36 7.07
N PRO A 677 19.26 1.76 7.17
CA PRO A 677 18.40 1.86 8.35
C PRO A 677 19.04 1.20 9.58
N LEU A 678 18.87 1.81 10.75
CA LEU A 678 19.40 1.30 12.02
C LEU A 678 18.33 1.20 13.10
N LEU A 679 17.40 2.17 13.14
CA LEU A 679 16.32 2.19 14.13
C LEU A 679 15.48 0.92 14.07
N ASP A 680 15.25 0.44 12.87
CA ASP A 680 14.41 -0.72 12.57
C ASP A 680 14.96 -2.01 13.22
N LEU A 681 16.28 -2.12 13.40
CA LEU A 681 16.95 -3.30 13.97
C LEU A 681 16.67 -3.52 15.45
N LYS A 682 16.14 -2.52 16.17
CA LYS A 682 15.92 -2.62 17.61
C LYS A 682 14.86 -3.68 17.95
N GLY A 683 15.25 -4.65 18.77
CA GLY A 683 14.46 -5.84 19.10
C GLY A 683 14.87 -7.08 18.30
N LEU A 684 15.49 -6.90 17.12
CA LEU A 684 16.10 -7.98 16.35
C LEU A 684 17.60 -8.11 16.66
N LEU A 685 18.28 -6.96 16.83
CA LEU A 685 19.61 -6.85 17.40
C LEU A 685 19.55 -6.16 18.77
N SER A 686 20.48 -6.50 19.67
CA SER A 686 20.70 -5.77 20.91
C SER A 686 21.30 -4.38 20.65
N ASP A 687 21.22 -3.48 21.63
CA ASP A 687 21.82 -2.14 21.51
C ASP A 687 23.33 -2.20 21.24
N ASP A 688 24.07 -3.14 21.87
CA ASP A 688 25.51 -3.33 21.65
C ASP A 688 25.82 -3.84 20.22
N GLU A 689 24.99 -4.73 19.67
CA GLU A 689 25.13 -5.21 18.28
C GLU A 689 24.87 -4.07 17.30
N ILE A 690 23.85 -3.23 17.53
CA ILE A 690 23.56 -2.05 16.71
C ILE A 690 24.72 -1.05 16.76
N GLU A 691 25.24 -0.73 17.95
CA GLU A 691 26.39 0.16 18.11
C GLU A 691 27.64 -0.39 17.39
N SER A 692 27.85 -1.71 17.38
CA SER A 692 28.93 -2.35 16.62
C SER A 692 28.76 -2.14 15.10
N VAL A 693 27.55 -2.29 14.57
CA VAL A 693 27.23 -2.00 13.15
C VAL A 693 27.53 -0.52 12.84
N ILE A 694 27.08 0.39 13.70
CA ILE A 694 27.34 1.83 13.56
C ILE A 694 28.83 2.14 13.55
N ALA A 695 29.58 1.58 14.50
CA ALA A 695 31.02 1.79 14.60
C ALA A 695 31.76 1.28 13.34
N THR A 696 31.36 0.13 12.83
CA THR A 696 31.89 -0.44 11.60
C THR A 696 31.68 0.49 10.41
N VAL A 697 30.45 0.94 10.16
CA VAL A 697 30.13 1.80 9.00
C VAL A 697 30.77 3.19 9.14
N ARG A 698 30.80 3.76 10.35
CA ARG A 698 31.49 5.02 10.62
C ARG A 698 33.00 4.90 10.39
N GLY A 699 33.63 3.80 10.86
CA GLY A 699 35.04 3.53 10.63
C GLY A 699 35.39 3.43 9.14
N ARG A 700 34.41 3.12 8.29
CA ARG A 700 34.50 3.04 6.83
C ARG A 700 34.01 4.31 6.11
N GLY A 701 33.91 5.44 6.83
CA GLY A 701 33.60 6.75 6.27
C GLY A 701 32.10 7.10 6.12
N GLY A 702 31.22 6.36 6.77
CA GLY A 702 29.79 6.68 6.80
C GLY A 702 29.44 7.80 7.77
N TYR A 703 28.38 8.57 7.46
CA TYR A 703 27.82 9.62 8.31
C TYR A 703 26.60 9.10 9.07
N VAL A 704 26.62 9.28 10.40
CA VAL A 704 25.48 8.91 11.28
C VAL A 704 24.56 10.11 11.42
N LYS A 705 23.26 9.89 11.21
CA LYS A 705 22.23 10.87 11.47
C LYS A 705 21.49 10.54 12.76
N ASP A 706 21.61 11.45 13.73
CA ASP A 706 20.86 11.35 14.98
C ASP A 706 19.39 11.72 14.78
N LEU A 707 18.49 11.06 15.53
CA LEU A 707 17.11 11.48 15.62
C LEU A 707 17.07 12.78 16.44
N HIS A 708 16.72 13.90 15.81
CA HIS A 708 16.76 15.21 16.45
C HIS A 708 16.00 15.22 17.78
N GLY A 709 16.68 15.63 18.86
CA GLY A 709 16.11 15.82 20.20
C GLY A 709 16.17 14.62 21.13
N GLN A 710 16.50 13.42 20.65
CA GLN A 710 16.77 12.26 21.51
C GLN A 710 18.25 11.92 21.45
N LYS A 711 18.98 12.23 22.50
CA LYS A 711 20.40 11.83 22.63
C LYS A 711 20.51 10.31 22.59
N ALA A 712 21.36 9.80 21.69
CA ALA A 712 21.68 8.39 21.50
C ALA A 712 20.62 7.51 20.80
N THR A 713 19.71 8.07 19.99
CA THR A 713 18.89 7.27 19.10
C THR A 713 19.31 7.58 17.65
N TYR A 714 20.02 6.64 17.05
CA TYR A 714 20.43 6.74 15.66
C TYR A 714 19.30 6.28 14.73
N TYR A 715 19.01 7.07 13.72
CA TYR A 715 17.95 6.78 12.74
C TYR A 715 18.51 5.95 11.57
N GLN A 716 19.62 6.40 10.98
CA GLN A 716 20.26 5.76 9.82
C GLN A 716 21.73 6.17 9.70
N VAL A 717 22.50 5.39 8.95
CA VAL A 717 23.85 5.74 8.48
C VAL A 717 23.81 6.04 7.00
N ASN A 718 24.31 7.20 6.59
CA ASN A 718 24.47 7.57 5.19
C ASN A 718 25.84 7.07 4.70
N ALA A 719 25.83 6.13 3.79
CA ALA A 719 26.97 5.53 3.12
C ALA A 719 26.49 4.77 1.88
N THR A 720 27.36 4.54 0.89
CA THR A 720 27.12 3.49 -0.09
C THR A 720 27.27 2.13 0.59
N TYR A 721 26.51 1.13 0.15
CA TYR A 721 26.61 -0.20 0.77
C TYR A 721 27.99 -0.83 0.52
N TYR A 722 28.57 -0.61 -0.65
CA TYR A 722 29.91 -1.06 -0.98
C TYR A 722 30.98 -0.49 -0.03
N SER A 723 30.92 0.82 0.28
CA SER A 723 31.81 1.40 1.29
C SER A 723 31.54 0.87 2.70
N ALA A 724 30.27 0.65 3.05
CA ALA A 724 29.89 0.04 4.33
C ALA A 724 30.46 -1.39 4.49
N LEU A 725 30.66 -2.11 3.38
CA LEU A 725 31.33 -3.41 3.34
C LEU A 725 32.86 -3.32 3.24
N GLY A 726 33.45 -2.10 3.29
CA GLY A 726 34.88 -1.89 3.25
C GLY A 726 35.51 -1.84 1.86
N CYS A 727 34.72 -1.55 0.83
CA CYS A 727 35.10 -1.53 -0.59
C CYS A 727 35.70 -2.88 -1.06
N ASP A 728 35.12 -3.98 -0.56
CA ASP A 728 35.55 -5.34 -0.87
C ASP A 728 34.57 -6.02 -1.84
N ASP A 729 35.08 -6.37 -3.04
CA ASP A 729 34.29 -7.00 -4.10
C ASP A 729 33.66 -8.35 -3.67
N ALA A 730 34.42 -9.16 -2.90
CA ALA A 730 33.94 -10.46 -2.42
C ALA A 730 32.77 -10.29 -1.42
N SER A 731 32.88 -9.33 -0.49
CA SER A 731 31.82 -8.98 0.45
C SER A 731 30.57 -8.44 -0.28
N MET A 732 30.75 -7.62 -1.32
CA MET A 732 29.63 -7.09 -2.12
C MET A 732 28.91 -8.20 -2.89
N LEU A 733 29.66 -9.12 -3.52
CA LEU A 733 29.09 -10.25 -4.24
C LEU A 733 28.34 -11.21 -3.31
N LEU A 734 28.91 -11.53 -2.17
CA LEU A 734 28.24 -12.37 -1.17
C LEU A 734 26.97 -11.70 -0.64
N ALA A 735 27.03 -10.41 -0.31
CA ALA A 735 25.86 -9.65 0.14
C ALA A 735 24.75 -9.66 -0.93
N ARG A 736 25.10 -9.48 -2.20
CA ARG A 736 24.17 -9.55 -3.32
C ARG A 736 23.59 -10.95 -3.49
N ALA A 737 24.40 -11.99 -3.42
CA ALA A 737 23.93 -13.38 -3.51
C ALA A 737 22.92 -13.69 -2.41
N ILE A 738 23.23 -13.37 -1.15
CA ILE A 738 22.30 -13.54 -0.03
C ILE A 738 21.02 -12.71 -0.26
N HIS A 739 21.14 -11.44 -0.64
CA HIS A 739 19.98 -10.56 -0.92
C HIS A 739 19.03 -11.17 -1.96
N LEU A 740 19.56 -11.75 -3.04
CA LEU A 740 18.76 -12.36 -4.10
C LEU A 740 18.10 -13.68 -3.68
N PHE A 741 18.62 -14.33 -2.66
CA PHE A 741 18.04 -15.53 -2.07
C PHE A 741 17.15 -15.27 -0.85
N MET A 742 17.05 -14.01 -0.38
CA MET A 742 16.07 -13.63 0.66
C MET A 742 14.63 -13.78 0.14
N PRO A 743 13.66 -14.04 1.02
CA PRO A 743 12.24 -14.01 0.66
C PRO A 743 11.85 -12.63 0.12
N GLY A 744 11.04 -12.60 -0.95
CA GLY A 744 10.47 -11.38 -1.48
C GLY A 744 11.09 -10.86 -2.77
N LYS A 745 10.80 -9.59 -3.08
CA LYS A 745 11.24 -8.89 -4.29
C LYS A 745 12.51 -8.09 -4.02
N PRO A 746 13.65 -8.44 -4.66
CA PRO A 746 14.89 -7.69 -4.45
C PRO A 746 14.85 -6.31 -5.10
N GLN A 747 15.16 -5.25 -4.35
CA GLN A 747 15.35 -3.89 -4.84
C GLN A 747 16.83 -3.52 -4.80
N VAL A 748 17.39 -3.13 -5.91
CA VAL A 748 18.83 -2.86 -6.10
C VAL A 748 19.04 -1.37 -6.32
N TRP A 749 19.74 -0.73 -5.40
CA TRP A 749 20.17 0.65 -5.55
C TRP A 749 21.25 0.72 -6.67
N TYR A 750 21.12 1.69 -7.60
CA TYR A 750 22.01 1.75 -8.76
C TYR A 750 23.49 1.85 -8.38
N LEU A 751 23.85 2.63 -7.34
CA LEU A 751 25.25 2.71 -6.90
C LEU A 751 25.77 1.39 -6.32
N ASP A 752 24.92 0.60 -5.66
CA ASP A 752 25.32 -0.72 -5.15
C ASP A 752 25.54 -1.70 -6.29
N LEU A 753 24.78 -1.59 -7.40
CA LEU A 753 25.06 -2.37 -8.62
C LEU A 753 26.45 -2.08 -9.17
N PHE A 754 26.83 -0.81 -9.20
CA PHE A 754 28.13 -0.36 -9.70
C PHE A 754 29.27 -0.48 -8.67
N ALA A 755 29.00 -1.04 -7.47
CA ALA A 755 29.95 -1.04 -6.36
C ALA A 755 30.60 0.35 -6.18
N GLY A 756 29.73 1.38 -6.07
CA GLY A 756 30.15 2.77 -5.97
C GLY A 756 30.60 3.12 -4.54
N GLU A 757 31.64 3.94 -4.44
CA GLU A 757 32.20 4.39 -3.16
C GLU A 757 31.50 5.66 -2.63
N ASN A 758 31.71 5.95 -1.35
CA ASN A 758 31.25 7.16 -0.68
C ASN A 758 31.79 8.42 -1.37
N ASN A 759 30.91 9.35 -1.74
CA ASN A 759 31.28 10.63 -2.35
C ASN A 759 31.35 11.76 -1.31
N LEU A 760 32.46 11.83 -0.57
CA LEU A 760 32.68 12.86 0.45
C LEU A 760 32.71 14.29 -0.14
N ALA A 761 33.26 14.44 -1.34
CA ALA A 761 33.30 15.72 -2.02
C ALA A 761 31.89 16.26 -2.38
N ALA A 762 30.93 15.38 -2.67
CA ALA A 762 29.54 15.77 -2.89
C ALA A 762 28.90 16.29 -1.58
N VAL A 763 29.19 15.66 -0.45
CA VAL A 763 28.74 16.10 0.88
C VAL A 763 29.28 17.50 1.22
N GLU A 764 30.57 17.71 0.99
CA GLU A 764 31.21 19.02 1.22
C GLU A 764 30.58 20.13 0.35
N ARG A 765 30.33 19.85 -0.92
CA ARG A 765 29.65 20.80 -1.83
C ARG A 765 28.22 21.10 -1.43
N ALA A 766 27.48 20.11 -0.94
CA ALA A 766 26.10 20.29 -0.52
C ALA A 766 25.94 21.04 0.80
N GLY A 767 26.99 21.07 1.64
CA GLY A 767 27.03 21.81 2.89
C GLY A 767 26.11 21.21 3.97
N SER A 768 25.60 22.06 4.85
CA SER A 768 24.78 21.63 5.99
C SER A 768 23.51 20.89 5.51
N GLY A 769 23.30 19.67 6.00
CA GLY A 769 22.16 18.81 5.63
C GLY A 769 22.41 17.93 4.38
N GLY A 770 23.52 18.10 3.67
CA GLY A 770 23.83 17.41 2.42
C GLY A 770 24.42 16.00 2.56
N HIS A 771 24.43 15.40 3.75
CA HIS A 771 25.07 14.11 4.01
C HIS A 771 24.49 12.93 3.20
N LYS A 772 23.27 13.02 2.72
CA LYS A 772 22.70 12.02 1.80
C LYS A 772 23.41 11.98 0.44
N GLU A 773 24.06 13.08 0.03
CA GLU A 773 24.77 13.16 -1.25
C GLU A 773 25.99 12.22 -1.32
N ILE A 774 26.45 11.70 -0.19
CA ILE A 774 27.49 10.66 -0.11
C ILE A 774 27.15 9.41 -0.96
N ASN A 775 25.85 9.13 -1.11
CA ASN A 775 25.28 7.92 -1.72
C ASN A 775 24.41 8.24 -2.95
N ARG A 776 24.57 9.42 -3.58
CA ARG A 776 23.69 9.89 -4.68
C ARG A 776 24.46 10.39 -5.89
N THR A 777 25.64 9.82 -6.15
CA THR A 777 26.48 10.22 -7.30
C THR A 777 25.82 9.79 -8.61
N ASN A 778 25.57 10.75 -9.51
CA ASN A 778 25.12 10.44 -10.86
C ASN A 778 26.31 9.88 -11.67
N LEU A 779 26.06 8.86 -12.49
CA LEU A 779 27.04 8.22 -13.34
C LEU A 779 26.87 8.70 -14.78
N SER A 780 27.94 9.20 -15.36
CA SER A 780 28.02 9.58 -16.78
C SER A 780 28.10 8.35 -17.69
N ALA A 781 27.95 8.53 -18.98
CA ALA A 781 28.12 7.47 -19.96
C ALA A 781 29.50 6.78 -19.82
N ASP A 782 30.58 7.55 -19.59
CA ASP A 782 31.93 7.01 -19.39
C ASP A 782 32.03 6.22 -18.09
N ASP A 783 31.39 6.66 -17.00
CA ASP A 783 31.31 5.92 -15.73
C ASP A 783 30.57 4.59 -15.90
N LEU A 784 29.49 4.58 -16.71
CA LEU A 784 28.74 3.37 -17.02
C LEU A 784 29.58 2.36 -17.78
N GLU A 785 30.32 2.78 -18.81
CA GLU A 785 31.24 1.91 -19.56
C GLU A 785 32.33 1.34 -18.64
N ALA A 786 32.97 2.20 -17.86
CA ALA A 786 34.02 1.78 -16.92
C ALA A 786 33.48 0.82 -15.84
N GLY A 787 32.27 1.13 -15.32
CA GLY A 787 31.62 0.31 -14.33
C GLY A 787 31.23 -1.07 -14.85
N LEU A 788 30.61 -1.16 -16.02
CA LEU A 788 30.23 -2.42 -16.67
C LEU A 788 31.43 -3.32 -17.02
N ALA A 789 32.62 -2.74 -17.17
CA ALA A 789 33.85 -3.51 -17.38
C ALA A 789 34.39 -4.16 -16.09
N ARG A 790 33.89 -3.79 -14.91
CA ARG A 790 34.35 -4.35 -13.63
C ARG A 790 33.78 -5.75 -13.39
N PRO A 791 34.58 -6.75 -13.01
CA PRO A 791 34.11 -8.11 -12.74
C PRO A 791 33.01 -8.19 -11.68
N VAL A 792 33.08 -7.38 -10.62
CA VAL A 792 32.09 -7.33 -9.55
C VAL A 792 30.70 -6.87 -10.06
N VAL A 793 30.67 -5.96 -11.03
CA VAL A 793 29.43 -5.47 -11.65
C VAL A 793 28.85 -6.54 -12.58
N GLN A 794 29.67 -7.12 -13.42
CA GLN A 794 29.26 -8.20 -14.34
C GLN A 794 28.68 -9.38 -13.56
N ARG A 795 29.35 -9.81 -12.50
CA ARG A 795 28.89 -10.93 -11.67
C ARG A 795 27.58 -10.62 -10.94
N GLN A 796 27.39 -9.39 -10.45
CA GLN A 796 26.10 -8.99 -9.89
C GLN A 796 24.98 -9.07 -10.94
N ILE A 797 25.24 -8.63 -12.17
CA ILE A 797 24.27 -8.69 -13.29
C ILE A 797 23.91 -10.15 -13.61
N ASP A 798 24.88 -11.05 -13.63
CA ASP A 798 24.62 -12.47 -13.87
C ASP A 798 23.77 -13.11 -12.75
N LEU A 799 24.04 -12.76 -11.49
CA LEU A 799 23.25 -13.19 -10.35
C LEU A 799 21.79 -12.67 -10.44
N LEU A 800 21.59 -11.42 -10.87
CA LEU A 800 20.28 -10.82 -11.09
C LEU A 800 19.51 -11.53 -12.20
N ARG A 801 20.17 -11.86 -13.33
CA ARG A 801 19.56 -12.64 -14.41
C ARG A 801 19.14 -14.03 -13.93
N PHE A 802 20.02 -14.69 -13.19
CA PHE A 802 19.72 -16.00 -12.60
C PHE A 802 18.47 -15.92 -11.72
N ARG A 803 18.39 -14.96 -10.80
CA ARG A 803 17.23 -14.75 -9.93
C ARG A 803 15.93 -14.51 -10.72
N ASN A 804 16.01 -13.81 -11.84
CA ASN A 804 14.84 -13.47 -12.66
C ASN A 804 14.37 -14.60 -13.57
N THR A 805 15.24 -15.53 -13.94
CA THR A 805 14.94 -16.54 -14.97
C THR A 805 14.79 -17.96 -14.42
N HIS A 806 15.37 -18.25 -13.25
CA HIS A 806 15.31 -19.60 -12.71
C HIS A 806 13.96 -19.89 -12.07
N PRO A 807 13.26 -20.99 -12.46
CA PRO A 807 11.89 -21.27 -12.05
C PRO A 807 11.71 -21.65 -10.57
N ALA A 808 12.81 -21.96 -9.86
CA ALA A 808 12.75 -22.25 -8.42
C ALA A 808 12.31 -21.04 -7.58
N PHE A 809 12.44 -19.81 -8.09
CA PHE A 809 12.00 -18.59 -7.39
C PHE A 809 10.54 -18.27 -7.70
N GLY A 810 9.85 -17.63 -6.75
CA GLY A 810 8.46 -17.22 -6.92
C GLY A 810 7.85 -16.82 -5.58
N TRP A 811 6.75 -16.05 -5.60
CA TRP A 811 6.00 -15.72 -4.39
C TRP A 811 5.37 -16.95 -3.71
N ASP A 812 5.18 -18.01 -4.45
CA ASP A 812 4.62 -19.31 -4.09
C ASP A 812 5.67 -20.41 -3.89
N ALA A 813 6.95 -20.07 -4.09
CA ALA A 813 8.06 -21.01 -3.91
C ALA A 813 8.38 -21.23 -2.42
N GLU A 814 8.85 -22.43 -2.10
CA GLU A 814 9.28 -22.79 -0.76
C GLU A 814 10.75 -22.45 -0.56
N LEU A 815 11.09 -21.81 0.57
CA LEU A 815 12.47 -21.54 0.99
C LEU A 815 12.81 -22.34 2.23
N THR A 816 13.88 -23.12 2.16
CA THR A 816 14.53 -23.72 3.33
C THR A 816 15.79 -22.94 3.68
N ALA A 817 15.94 -22.53 4.92
CA ALA A 817 17.09 -21.78 5.42
C ALA A 817 17.74 -22.52 6.61
N SER A 818 19.04 -22.62 6.62
CA SER A 818 19.81 -23.25 7.70
C SER A 818 21.19 -22.60 7.84
N GLY A 819 21.84 -22.80 8.99
CA GLY A 819 23.20 -22.30 9.24
C GLY A 819 24.00 -23.27 10.09
N GLU A 820 25.27 -23.45 9.72
CA GLU A 820 26.24 -24.26 10.46
C GLU A 820 27.60 -23.52 10.52
N GLY A 821 27.99 -23.12 11.74
CA GLY A 821 29.19 -22.28 11.94
C GLY A 821 29.08 -20.94 11.23
N SER A 822 30.00 -20.65 10.30
CA SER A 822 29.96 -19.46 9.46
C SER A 822 29.19 -19.65 8.14
N VAL A 823 28.68 -20.85 7.85
CA VAL A 823 27.99 -21.15 6.59
C VAL A 823 26.49 -20.96 6.72
N LEU A 824 25.94 -20.12 5.86
CA LEU A 824 24.49 -19.96 5.65
C LEU A 824 24.10 -20.74 4.39
N THR A 825 23.03 -21.52 4.48
CA THR A 825 22.42 -22.22 3.34
C THR A 825 20.99 -21.74 3.13
N LEU A 826 20.69 -21.32 1.89
CA LEU A 826 19.36 -20.93 1.45
C LEU A 826 19.01 -21.78 0.22
N GLU A 827 17.88 -22.49 0.27
CA GLU A 827 17.44 -23.34 -0.84
C GLU A 827 15.99 -23.07 -1.18
N TRP A 828 15.75 -22.59 -2.39
CA TRP A 828 14.46 -22.40 -3.00
C TRP A 828 14.03 -23.65 -3.77
N SER A 829 12.75 -24.00 -3.68
CA SER A 829 12.15 -25.07 -4.46
C SER A 829 10.75 -24.71 -4.96
N ARG A 830 10.49 -25.03 -6.23
CA ARG A 830 9.22 -24.81 -6.89
C ARG A 830 9.06 -25.76 -8.09
N GLU A 831 7.92 -26.45 -8.19
CA GLU A 831 7.59 -27.29 -9.37
C GLU A 831 8.68 -28.27 -9.79
N GLY A 832 9.49 -28.76 -8.85
CA GLY A 832 10.58 -29.70 -9.11
C GLY A 832 11.92 -29.06 -9.47
N HIS A 833 11.98 -27.73 -9.53
CA HIS A 833 13.22 -26.96 -9.69
C HIS A 833 13.78 -26.54 -8.33
N THR A 834 15.10 -26.49 -8.21
CA THR A 834 15.80 -26.08 -7.00
C THR A 834 16.90 -25.06 -7.30
N ALA A 835 17.06 -24.09 -6.40
CA ALA A 835 18.20 -23.14 -6.43
C ALA A 835 18.74 -23.03 -4.99
N ARG A 836 20.02 -23.40 -4.81
CA ARG A 836 20.68 -23.45 -3.50
C ARG A 836 21.89 -22.54 -3.46
N LEU A 837 21.95 -21.70 -2.46
CA LEU A 837 23.10 -20.87 -2.08
C LEU A 837 23.75 -21.45 -0.82
N GLU A 838 25.05 -21.69 -0.88
CA GLU A 838 25.92 -21.93 0.27
C GLU A 838 26.87 -20.74 0.42
N ALA A 839 26.79 -20.02 1.52
CA ALA A 839 27.47 -18.74 1.75
C ALA A 839 28.33 -18.82 3.02
N ASP A 840 29.64 -18.70 2.89
CA ASP A 840 30.54 -18.64 4.05
C ASP A 840 30.80 -17.19 4.47
N LEU A 841 30.20 -16.79 5.58
CA LEU A 841 30.25 -15.45 6.14
C LEU A 841 31.64 -15.04 6.65
N ALA A 842 32.55 -16.00 6.89
CA ALA A 842 33.90 -15.72 7.35
C ALA A 842 34.88 -15.49 6.18
N THR A 843 34.82 -16.32 5.15
CA THR A 843 35.72 -16.24 4.00
C THR A 843 35.17 -15.38 2.86
N ARG A 844 33.90 -15.02 2.89
CA ARG A 844 33.14 -14.34 1.80
C ARG A 844 32.97 -15.18 0.54
N ALA A 845 33.34 -16.45 0.58
CA ALA A 845 33.07 -17.36 -0.52
C ALA A 845 31.60 -17.81 -0.55
N PHE A 846 31.07 -18.04 -1.73
CA PHE A 846 29.77 -18.64 -1.90
C PHE A 846 29.71 -19.55 -3.12
N ARG A 847 28.73 -20.44 -3.12
CA ARG A 847 28.44 -21.36 -4.21
C ARG A 847 26.94 -21.38 -4.48
N ILE A 848 26.56 -21.36 -5.74
CA ILE A 848 25.16 -21.52 -6.17
C ILE A 848 25.03 -22.78 -7.00
N THR A 849 24.06 -23.62 -6.62
CA THR A 849 23.69 -24.83 -7.36
C THR A 849 22.26 -24.71 -7.84
N ALA A 850 22.00 -24.95 -9.11
CA ALA A 850 20.68 -24.92 -9.74
C ALA A 850 20.35 -26.27 -10.36
N ASP A 851 19.25 -26.90 -9.98
CA ASP A 851 18.83 -28.23 -10.44
C ASP A 851 19.96 -29.27 -10.37
N GLY A 852 20.78 -29.19 -9.31
CA GLY A 852 21.93 -30.06 -9.08
C GLY A 852 23.20 -29.70 -9.86
N THR A 853 23.20 -28.64 -10.67
CA THR A 853 24.33 -28.16 -11.43
C THR A 853 24.98 -26.94 -10.76
N ASP A 854 26.29 -26.94 -10.62
CA ASP A 854 27.05 -25.79 -10.10
C ASP A 854 27.16 -24.70 -11.17
N LEU A 855 26.70 -23.48 -10.83
CA LEU A 855 26.68 -22.35 -11.76
C LEU A 855 28.09 -21.79 -12.03
N ASP A 856 29.05 -22.00 -11.12
CA ASP A 856 30.45 -21.55 -11.30
C ASP A 856 31.32 -22.54 -12.07
N SER A 857 30.77 -23.73 -12.39
CA SER A 857 31.48 -24.78 -13.15
C SER A 857 31.30 -24.72 -14.69
N GLN A 858 30.58 -23.72 -15.19
CA GLN A 858 30.39 -23.49 -16.63
C GLN A 858 31.30 -22.34 -17.11
N ASP A 859 32.62 -22.58 -17.11
CA ASP A 859 33.60 -21.85 -17.93
C ASP A 859 33.77 -22.49 -19.32
#